data_1df276f400663cb804661111b38dc87b
#
_entry.id   1df276f400663cb804661111b38dc87b
#
_cell.length_a   1.000
_cell.length_b   1.000
_cell.length_c   1.000
_cell.angle_alpha   90.00
_cell.angle_beta   90.00
_cell.angle_gamma   90.00
#
_symmetry.space_group_name_H-M   'P 1'
#
loop_
_entity.id
_entity.type
_entity.pdbx_description
1 polymer ?
#
loop_
_entity_poly.entity_id
_entity_poly.type
_entity_poly.pdbx_seq_one_letter_code
_entity_poly.pdbx_strand_id
1 'polypeptide(L)'
;MTFEDMMQMKRLGETAVSPEGKWLAYSVTTVDLAANTKTAELWLQALAGGDPIKLAVAQPGDGGPQFSPDGKRILFLSSREGGEQVWAADFDSATGAASNAKKLTGIATEADNALWSPDGKFAVFTSSVYPDCPAIGASDAGAGDKCNAERDAAKAASKVKAQIFTHLLYRHWNHFTGDKRSHLLLVSVDSGAVRDLTPNDPHDVPPFSLGGGGGFAISPDSKELAFTENPDEEPAISTSAQIFTLDLTDAAAKPVKVSTSAGGNFNPAYSPDGKYLAWRSQARAGYESDKFRLALYDRARKSIEYMLPKFDRWIDELAWGPSSTILYFTAGDQGEESVYALELKNTTDVYKQAWHFIAFPKEAVAKGGDLRPYYQPSEFGDLHPISDGNWVIASRMSVRSPQEVVRLDVKGADGAVCTCDFESPSVFSHVTSVESITHLNDALLAQLDLPKMEDYWFTAKDGTKVQGFLIRPPGFDASKKYPVKFLIHGGPQGAWGDSWSYRWNAELFAANGYVVVMVNPRGSTGYGQAFVDGVNGDWGGKPFTDLMTGLDYAEQHYSFIDKDRECALGASYGGYMANWVLGHTNRFKCIVSHDGMFNAESAFGSTEEDWFNIWEFKGNPWDYYGKPDSENPFRKWSPSLSAKNFKTPTLVVHSQLDYRLDVSEGYQLFDTLQLLKVPSKMLYFPDEGHWVQKPQNSQLWYKTVNDWVDKWTAK
;
A
#
# COMPACT_ATOMS: atom_id res chain seq x y z
N MET A 1 9.39 8.26 -22.85
CA MET A 1 8.01 7.94 -22.40
C MET A 1 7.22 9.23 -22.31
N THR A 2 6.01 9.27 -22.86
CA THR A 2 5.02 10.34 -22.70
C THR A 2 3.99 9.98 -21.64
N PHE A 3 3.15 10.93 -21.24
CA PHE A 3 2.02 10.64 -20.36
C PHE A 3 1.04 9.64 -21.00
N GLU A 4 0.79 9.80 -22.30
CA GLU A 4 -0.07 8.92 -23.08
C GLU A 4 0.47 7.49 -23.16
N ASP A 5 1.78 7.30 -23.31
CA ASP A 5 2.42 5.98 -23.24
C ASP A 5 2.15 5.33 -21.87
N MET A 6 2.32 6.09 -20.77
CA MET A 6 2.07 5.60 -19.41
C MET A 6 0.58 5.23 -19.21
N MET A 7 -0.35 5.98 -19.80
CA MET A 7 -1.80 5.69 -19.71
C MET A 7 -2.21 4.47 -20.55
N GLN A 8 -1.49 4.16 -21.63
CA GLN A 8 -1.72 2.96 -22.44
C GLN A 8 -1.25 1.67 -21.73
N MET A 9 -0.41 1.79 -20.71
CA MET A 9 0.06 0.61 -19.95
C MET A 9 -1.10 -0.04 -19.23
N LYS A 10 -1.21 -1.35 -19.43
CA LYS A 10 -2.14 -2.22 -18.71
C LYS A 10 -1.67 -2.36 -17.28
N ARG A 11 -2.62 -2.36 -16.34
CA ARG A 11 -2.37 -2.41 -14.91
C ARG A 11 -2.84 -3.74 -14.37
N LEU A 12 -1.91 -4.54 -13.86
CA LEU A 12 -2.23 -5.76 -13.13
C LEU A 12 -2.99 -5.37 -11.86
N GLY A 13 -4.08 -6.07 -11.57
CA GLY A 13 -4.82 -5.99 -10.30
C GLY A 13 -4.73 -7.30 -9.53
N GLU A 14 -5.83 -7.71 -8.91
CA GLU A 14 -5.90 -8.90 -8.07
C GLU A 14 -5.53 -10.16 -8.86
N THR A 15 -4.85 -11.10 -8.18
CA THR A 15 -4.48 -12.39 -8.76
C THR A 15 -4.98 -13.55 -7.89
N ALA A 16 -5.14 -14.71 -8.50
CA ALA A 16 -5.43 -15.98 -7.82
C ALA A 16 -4.81 -17.14 -8.58
N VAL A 17 -4.26 -18.11 -7.86
CA VAL A 17 -3.68 -19.32 -8.45
C VAL A 17 -4.61 -20.50 -8.15
N SER A 18 -4.85 -21.35 -9.16
CA SER A 18 -5.66 -22.56 -8.98
C SER A 18 -4.95 -23.55 -8.02
N PRO A 19 -5.71 -24.32 -7.21
CA PRO A 19 -5.14 -25.19 -6.18
C PRO A 19 -4.12 -26.22 -6.70
N GLU A 20 -4.28 -26.65 -7.93
CA GLU A 20 -3.36 -27.57 -8.60
C GLU A 20 -2.14 -26.86 -9.24
N GLY A 21 -2.04 -25.51 -9.13
CA GLY A 21 -0.93 -24.76 -9.69
C GLY A 21 -0.86 -24.75 -11.22
N LYS A 22 -2.00 -24.80 -11.91
CA LYS A 22 -2.06 -24.82 -13.38
C LYS A 22 -2.48 -23.50 -13.99
N TRP A 23 -3.33 -22.75 -13.32
CA TRP A 23 -3.92 -21.53 -13.83
C TRP A 23 -3.69 -20.37 -12.87
N LEU A 24 -3.42 -19.21 -13.46
CA LEU A 24 -3.47 -17.90 -12.84
C LEU A 24 -4.72 -17.19 -13.36
N ALA A 25 -5.60 -16.72 -12.46
CA ALA A 25 -6.62 -15.75 -12.77
C ALA A 25 -6.16 -14.38 -12.29
N TYR A 26 -6.42 -13.32 -13.06
CA TYR A 26 -5.99 -11.97 -12.70
C TYR A 26 -6.86 -10.91 -13.35
N SER A 27 -6.94 -9.75 -12.72
CA SER A 27 -7.58 -8.58 -13.31
C SER A 27 -6.58 -7.71 -14.05
N VAL A 28 -7.04 -7.09 -15.15
CA VAL A 28 -6.25 -6.14 -15.93
C VAL A 28 -7.08 -4.88 -16.12
N THR A 29 -6.61 -3.77 -15.57
CA THR A 29 -7.24 -2.46 -15.79
C THR A 29 -6.60 -1.74 -16.96
N THR A 30 -7.44 -1.28 -17.88
CA THR A 30 -7.10 -0.40 -19.00
C THR A 30 -7.68 0.99 -18.77
N VAL A 31 -7.03 2.00 -19.34
CA VAL A 31 -7.44 3.41 -19.25
C VAL A 31 -7.92 3.89 -20.61
N ASP A 32 -9.15 4.41 -20.66
CA ASP A 32 -9.60 5.23 -21.76
C ASP A 32 -9.46 6.72 -21.37
N LEU A 33 -8.40 7.34 -21.87
CA LEU A 33 -8.10 8.74 -21.56
C LEU A 33 -9.15 9.70 -22.14
N ALA A 34 -9.72 9.37 -23.29
CA ALA A 34 -10.72 10.23 -23.96
C ALA A 34 -12.07 10.15 -23.21
N ALA A 35 -12.48 8.97 -22.79
CA ALA A 35 -13.68 8.77 -21.98
C ALA A 35 -13.46 9.14 -20.50
N ASN A 36 -12.23 9.36 -20.06
CA ASN A 36 -11.86 9.59 -18.67
C ASN A 36 -12.26 8.43 -17.73
N THR A 37 -12.10 7.19 -18.19
CA THR A 37 -12.53 5.98 -17.47
C THR A 37 -11.40 4.97 -17.34
N LYS A 38 -11.59 4.08 -16.36
CA LYS A 38 -10.77 2.88 -16.15
C LYS A 38 -11.71 1.67 -16.16
N THR A 39 -11.28 0.60 -16.82
CA THR A 39 -12.10 -0.62 -16.91
C THR A 39 -11.23 -1.82 -16.59
N ALA A 40 -11.65 -2.62 -15.59
CA ALA A 40 -11.05 -3.90 -15.26
C ALA A 40 -11.67 -5.01 -16.10
N GLU A 41 -10.88 -6.01 -16.46
CA GLU A 41 -11.30 -7.25 -17.12
C GLU A 41 -10.58 -8.43 -16.48
N LEU A 42 -11.27 -9.57 -16.35
CA LEU A 42 -10.69 -10.79 -15.80
C LEU A 42 -10.09 -11.68 -16.89
N TRP A 43 -8.87 -12.14 -16.64
CA TRP A 43 -8.08 -12.96 -17.54
C TRP A 43 -7.59 -14.22 -16.84
N LEU A 44 -7.29 -15.22 -17.64
CA LEU A 44 -6.69 -16.49 -17.24
C LEU A 44 -5.39 -16.72 -18.01
N GLN A 45 -4.35 -17.21 -17.32
CA GLN A 45 -3.07 -17.59 -17.89
C GLN A 45 -2.71 -18.99 -17.42
N ALA A 46 -2.42 -19.92 -18.35
CA ALA A 46 -1.86 -21.20 -17.98
C ALA A 46 -0.42 -21.01 -17.47
N LEU A 47 -0.10 -21.55 -16.28
CA LEU A 47 1.24 -21.45 -15.70
C LEU A 47 2.30 -22.28 -16.46
N ALA A 48 1.85 -23.20 -17.32
CA ALA A 48 2.72 -23.93 -18.24
C ALA A 48 3.09 -23.12 -19.50
N GLY A 49 2.55 -21.92 -19.67
CA GLY A 49 2.74 -21.06 -20.84
C GLY A 49 1.54 -21.08 -21.80
N GLY A 50 1.63 -20.28 -22.86
CA GLY A 50 0.55 -20.06 -23.84
C GLY A 50 -0.02 -18.65 -23.77
N ASP A 51 -0.93 -18.32 -24.67
CA ASP A 51 -1.57 -17.00 -24.68
C ASP A 51 -2.62 -16.87 -23.57
N PRO A 52 -2.74 -15.68 -22.94
CA PRO A 52 -3.78 -15.42 -21.97
C PRO A 52 -5.17 -15.40 -22.62
N ILE A 53 -6.18 -15.89 -21.90
CA ILE A 53 -7.58 -15.92 -22.35
C ILE A 53 -8.45 -15.11 -21.42
N LYS A 54 -9.47 -14.43 -21.96
CA LYS A 54 -10.46 -13.75 -21.12
C LYS A 54 -11.31 -14.76 -20.37
N LEU A 55 -11.63 -14.48 -19.12
CA LEU A 55 -12.62 -15.25 -18.37
C LEU A 55 -14.00 -15.09 -19.03
N ALA A 56 -14.46 -16.11 -19.75
CA ALA A 56 -15.60 -16.01 -20.68
C ALA A 56 -16.93 -15.58 -20.00
N VAL A 57 -17.08 -15.85 -18.72
CA VAL A 57 -18.27 -15.53 -17.91
C VAL A 57 -18.21 -14.15 -17.26
N ALA A 58 -17.05 -13.50 -17.24
CA ALA A 58 -16.86 -12.19 -16.67
C ALA A 58 -17.28 -11.07 -17.64
N GLN A 59 -17.63 -9.91 -17.08
CA GLN A 59 -17.96 -8.69 -17.80
C GLN A 59 -16.94 -7.60 -17.47
N PRO A 60 -16.82 -6.56 -18.29
CA PRO A 60 -16.01 -5.39 -17.94
C PRO A 60 -16.48 -4.77 -16.62
N GLY A 61 -15.56 -4.53 -15.70
CA GLY A 61 -15.83 -4.05 -14.34
C GLY A 61 -15.85 -5.15 -13.27
N ASP A 62 -15.87 -6.43 -13.65
CA ASP A 62 -15.76 -7.53 -12.69
C ASP A 62 -14.33 -7.62 -12.13
N GLY A 63 -14.20 -8.05 -10.84
CA GLY A 63 -12.94 -8.15 -10.09
C GLY A 63 -12.89 -9.32 -9.12
N GLY A 64 -11.84 -9.38 -8.28
CA GLY A 64 -11.71 -10.32 -7.17
C GLY A 64 -11.78 -11.80 -7.53
N PRO A 65 -11.04 -12.31 -8.55
CA PRO A 65 -11.13 -13.71 -8.94
C PRO A 65 -10.57 -14.64 -7.86
N GLN A 66 -11.27 -15.75 -7.54
CA GLN A 66 -10.84 -16.74 -6.55
C GLN A 66 -11.22 -18.14 -7.02
N PHE A 67 -10.25 -19.06 -7.15
CA PHE A 67 -10.57 -20.47 -7.42
C PHE A 67 -11.13 -21.17 -6.20
N SER A 68 -12.12 -22.07 -6.40
CA SER A 68 -12.56 -22.95 -5.34
C SER A 68 -11.46 -23.94 -4.94
N PRO A 69 -11.45 -24.45 -3.69
CA PRO A 69 -10.42 -25.38 -3.21
C PRO A 69 -10.32 -26.69 -4.01
N ASP A 70 -11.39 -27.10 -4.68
CA ASP A 70 -11.41 -28.27 -5.56
C ASP A 70 -11.04 -27.96 -7.03
N GLY A 71 -10.73 -26.69 -7.34
CA GLY A 71 -10.34 -26.21 -8.67
C GLY A 71 -11.46 -26.30 -9.73
N LYS A 72 -12.73 -26.50 -9.34
CA LYS A 72 -13.83 -26.69 -10.28
C LYS A 72 -14.74 -25.47 -10.45
N ARG A 73 -14.54 -24.45 -9.67
CA ARG A 73 -15.29 -23.19 -9.70
C ARG A 73 -14.39 -22.00 -9.56
N ILE A 74 -14.87 -20.85 -9.99
CA ILE A 74 -14.23 -19.57 -9.79
C ILE A 74 -15.26 -18.58 -9.22
N LEU A 75 -14.92 -17.89 -8.12
CA LEU A 75 -15.63 -16.73 -7.61
C LEU A 75 -15.11 -15.47 -8.31
N PHE A 76 -15.98 -14.47 -8.39
CA PHE A 76 -15.63 -13.11 -8.76
C PHE A 76 -16.70 -12.14 -8.26
N LEU A 77 -16.36 -10.88 -8.19
CA LEU A 77 -17.26 -9.78 -7.83
C LEU A 77 -17.81 -9.15 -9.11
N SER A 78 -19.10 -8.82 -9.13
CA SER A 78 -19.75 -8.24 -10.30
C SER A 78 -20.94 -7.38 -9.93
N SER A 79 -21.03 -6.20 -10.56
CA SER A 79 -22.15 -5.25 -10.42
C SER A 79 -23.18 -5.36 -11.54
N ARG A 80 -23.17 -6.41 -12.36
CA ARG A 80 -23.99 -6.59 -13.58
C ARG A 80 -25.50 -6.61 -13.37
N GLU A 81 -25.98 -6.86 -12.16
CA GLU A 81 -27.40 -6.87 -11.78
C GLU A 81 -27.75 -5.82 -10.72
N GLY A 82 -26.97 -4.72 -10.67
CA GLY A 82 -27.14 -3.62 -9.75
C GLY A 82 -26.49 -3.89 -8.39
N GLY A 83 -25.52 -3.06 -8.01
CA GLY A 83 -24.69 -3.26 -6.83
C GLY A 83 -23.74 -4.45 -6.95
N GLU A 84 -22.61 -4.37 -6.29
CA GLU A 84 -21.58 -5.41 -6.33
C GLU A 84 -22.00 -6.64 -5.51
N GLN A 85 -21.86 -7.82 -6.10
CA GLN A 85 -22.28 -9.08 -5.49
C GLN A 85 -21.25 -10.17 -5.79
N VAL A 86 -21.25 -11.22 -4.96
CA VAL A 86 -20.44 -12.42 -5.19
C VAL A 86 -21.12 -13.31 -6.23
N TRP A 87 -20.36 -13.68 -7.26
CA TRP A 87 -20.75 -14.61 -8.31
C TRP A 87 -19.85 -15.84 -8.31
N ALA A 88 -20.35 -16.98 -8.74
CA ALA A 88 -19.57 -18.18 -8.96
C ALA A 88 -19.88 -18.77 -10.33
N ALA A 89 -18.86 -19.33 -10.99
CA ALA A 89 -19.00 -20.05 -12.24
C ALA A 89 -18.30 -21.40 -12.16
N ASP A 90 -18.78 -22.38 -12.95
CA ASP A 90 -18.08 -23.64 -13.15
C ASP A 90 -16.78 -23.38 -13.90
N PHE A 91 -15.71 -24.09 -13.54
CA PHE A 91 -14.38 -23.97 -14.13
C PHE A 91 -13.82 -25.33 -14.50
N ASP A 92 -13.38 -25.47 -15.75
CA ASP A 92 -12.68 -26.66 -16.25
C ASP A 92 -11.18 -26.42 -16.25
N SER A 93 -10.49 -27.00 -15.30
CA SER A 93 -9.03 -26.84 -15.15
C SER A 93 -8.22 -27.51 -16.26
N ALA A 94 -8.81 -28.34 -17.09
CA ALA A 94 -8.13 -28.95 -18.25
C ALA A 94 -8.03 -27.99 -19.44
N THR A 95 -9.00 -27.09 -19.58
CA THR A 95 -9.13 -26.19 -20.75
C THR A 95 -9.09 -24.69 -20.39
N GLY A 96 -9.26 -24.34 -19.12
CA GLY A 96 -9.47 -22.95 -18.66
C GLY A 96 -10.85 -22.40 -19.00
N ALA A 97 -11.80 -23.25 -19.43
CA ALA A 97 -13.15 -22.80 -19.76
C ALA A 97 -13.98 -22.55 -18.49
N ALA A 98 -14.69 -21.42 -18.47
CA ALA A 98 -15.66 -21.10 -17.42
C ALA A 98 -17.07 -21.00 -18.00
N SER A 99 -18.08 -21.47 -17.25
CA SER A 99 -19.49 -21.52 -17.67
C SER A 99 -20.43 -21.42 -16.49
N ASN A 100 -21.74 -21.31 -16.77
CA ASN A 100 -22.81 -21.37 -15.76
C ASN A 100 -22.64 -20.37 -14.60
N ALA A 101 -22.27 -19.12 -14.90
CA ALA A 101 -22.15 -18.10 -13.86
C ALA A 101 -23.49 -17.88 -13.11
N LYS A 102 -23.43 -17.92 -11.78
CA LYS A 102 -24.56 -17.73 -10.89
C LYS A 102 -24.24 -16.67 -9.84
N LYS A 103 -25.19 -15.82 -9.58
CA LYS A 103 -25.17 -14.87 -8.45
C LYS A 103 -25.35 -15.67 -7.15
N LEU A 104 -24.38 -15.57 -6.23
CA LEU A 104 -24.45 -16.24 -4.93
C LEU A 104 -25.08 -15.34 -3.87
N THR A 105 -24.81 -14.04 -3.89
CA THR A 105 -25.38 -13.07 -2.94
C THR A 105 -26.40 -12.19 -3.66
N GLY A 106 -27.40 -11.72 -2.92
CA GLY A 106 -28.43 -10.81 -3.44
C GLY A 106 -28.85 -9.85 -2.33
N ILE A 107 -27.87 -9.36 -1.56
CA ILE A 107 -28.08 -8.44 -0.44
C ILE A 107 -28.12 -6.99 -0.91
N ALA A 108 -28.84 -6.15 -0.18
CA ALA A 108 -29.02 -4.74 -0.52
C ALA A 108 -27.75 -3.89 -0.30
N THR A 109 -26.82 -4.37 0.51
CA THR A 109 -25.66 -3.61 1.00
C THR A 109 -24.36 -3.87 0.22
N GLU A 110 -24.44 -4.60 -0.89
CA GLU A 110 -23.30 -5.00 -1.71
C GLU A 110 -22.33 -5.97 -1.00
N ALA A 111 -21.46 -6.59 -1.75
CA ALA A 111 -20.48 -7.56 -1.26
C ALA A 111 -19.10 -7.26 -1.84
N ASP A 112 -18.05 -7.39 -1.01
CA ASP A 112 -16.66 -7.18 -1.39
C ASP A 112 -15.73 -8.20 -0.69
N ASN A 113 -14.48 -8.34 -1.13
CA ASN A 113 -13.43 -9.17 -0.51
C ASN A 113 -13.85 -10.64 -0.26
N ALA A 114 -14.47 -11.30 -1.22
CA ALA A 114 -14.95 -12.67 -1.07
C ALA A 114 -13.81 -13.70 -1.00
N LEU A 115 -13.87 -14.60 -0.01
CA LEU A 115 -12.91 -15.68 0.23
C LEU A 115 -13.64 -17.03 0.38
N TRP A 116 -13.23 -18.04 -0.39
CA TRP A 116 -13.72 -19.40 -0.27
C TRP A 116 -13.38 -20.05 1.09
N SER A 117 -14.36 -20.81 1.64
CA SER A 117 -14.01 -21.78 2.70
C SER A 117 -13.15 -22.90 2.12
N PRO A 118 -12.16 -23.44 2.87
CA PRO A 118 -11.34 -24.56 2.41
C PRO A 118 -12.11 -25.83 2.02
N ASP A 119 -13.30 -26.06 2.55
CA ASP A 119 -14.20 -27.17 2.17
C ASP A 119 -15.09 -26.86 0.96
N GLY A 120 -15.05 -25.62 0.45
CA GLY A 120 -15.81 -25.18 -0.73
C GLY A 120 -17.32 -25.04 -0.52
N LYS A 121 -17.82 -25.07 0.72
CA LYS A 121 -19.26 -25.03 1.00
C LYS A 121 -19.83 -23.65 1.19
N PHE A 122 -18.99 -22.68 1.56
CA PHE A 122 -19.38 -21.30 1.75
C PHE A 122 -18.27 -20.34 1.32
N ALA A 123 -18.60 -19.08 1.20
CA ALA A 123 -17.63 -17.99 1.12
C ALA A 123 -17.89 -16.99 2.25
N VAL A 124 -16.83 -16.35 2.74
CA VAL A 124 -16.90 -15.19 3.65
C VAL A 124 -16.56 -13.94 2.83
N PHE A 125 -17.29 -12.86 3.08
CA PHE A 125 -17.10 -11.61 2.36
C PHE A 125 -17.41 -10.42 3.29
N THR A 126 -17.02 -9.21 2.89
CA THR A 126 -17.33 -7.98 3.61
C THR A 126 -18.57 -7.30 3.02
N SER A 127 -19.33 -6.61 3.86
CA SER A 127 -20.45 -5.76 3.45
C SER A 127 -20.67 -4.63 4.44
N SER A 128 -21.02 -3.44 3.93
CA SER A 128 -21.28 -2.26 4.76
C SER A 128 -22.77 -2.21 5.17
N VAL A 129 -23.03 -2.50 6.43
CA VAL A 129 -24.40 -2.60 6.99
C VAL A 129 -24.66 -1.51 8.04
N TYR A 130 -25.93 -1.26 8.36
CA TYR A 130 -26.30 -0.47 9.53
C TYR A 130 -26.30 -1.37 10.77
N PRO A 131 -25.42 -1.19 11.77
CA PRO A 131 -25.29 -2.11 12.91
C PRO A 131 -26.53 -2.23 13.78
N ASP A 132 -27.41 -1.23 13.77
CA ASP A 132 -28.67 -1.20 14.51
C ASP A 132 -29.85 -1.84 13.74
N CYS A 133 -29.66 -2.27 12.48
CA CYS A 133 -30.59 -3.15 11.79
C CYS A 133 -30.51 -4.59 12.35
N PRO A 134 -31.58 -5.39 12.26
CA PRO A 134 -31.48 -6.81 12.54
C PRO A 134 -30.38 -7.47 11.70
N ALA A 135 -29.67 -8.46 12.25
CA ALA A 135 -28.62 -9.15 11.53
C ALA A 135 -29.14 -9.81 10.25
N ILE A 136 -28.41 -9.68 9.15
CA ILE A 136 -28.71 -10.38 7.90
C ILE A 136 -28.62 -11.89 8.15
N GLY A 137 -29.68 -12.62 7.78
CA GLY A 137 -29.74 -14.08 7.97
C GLY A 137 -30.16 -14.55 9.38
N ALA A 138 -30.55 -13.66 10.28
CA ALA A 138 -31.23 -14.03 11.50
C ALA A 138 -32.58 -14.74 11.20
N SER A 139 -33.19 -15.38 12.21
CA SER A 139 -34.38 -16.23 12.08
C SER A 139 -35.59 -15.58 11.43
N ASP A 140 -35.59 -14.25 11.34
CA ASP A 140 -36.61 -13.45 10.62
C ASP A 140 -36.10 -13.19 9.18
N ALA A 141 -36.37 -14.15 8.29
CA ALA A 141 -35.83 -14.20 6.94
C ALA A 141 -36.05 -12.88 6.17
N GLY A 142 -35.00 -12.13 5.94
CA GLY A 142 -34.98 -10.90 5.15
C GLY A 142 -35.18 -9.59 5.95
N ALA A 143 -35.45 -9.60 7.26
CA ALA A 143 -35.68 -8.38 8.03
C ALA A 143 -34.45 -7.45 8.04
N GLY A 144 -33.23 -8.01 8.20
CA GLY A 144 -32.00 -7.25 8.20
C GLY A 144 -31.69 -6.61 6.85
N ASP A 145 -31.81 -7.38 5.77
CA ASP A 145 -31.62 -6.88 4.40
C ASP A 145 -32.64 -5.80 4.04
N LYS A 146 -33.90 -6.02 4.37
CA LYS A 146 -34.99 -5.05 4.18
C LYS A 146 -34.71 -3.75 4.95
N CYS A 147 -34.28 -3.82 6.21
CA CYS A 147 -33.95 -2.66 7.02
C CYS A 147 -32.84 -1.81 6.36
N ASN A 148 -31.76 -2.46 5.91
CA ASN A 148 -30.67 -1.81 5.22
C ASN A 148 -31.17 -1.14 3.92
N ALA A 149 -31.93 -1.86 3.09
CA ALA A 149 -32.50 -1.34 1.84
C ALA A 149 -33.43 -0.13 2.06
N GLU A 150 -34.30 -0.18 3.05
CA GLU A 150 -35.25 0.91 3.38
C GLU A 150 -34.47 2.16 3.87
N ARG A 151 -33.43 2.01 4.67
CA ARG A 151 -32.60 3.13 5.13
C ARG A 151 -31.82 3.77 3.99
N ASP A 152 -31.21 2.98 3.12
CA ASP A 152 -30.51 3.49 1.94
C ASP A 152 -31.48 4.22 0.98
N ALA A 153 -32.64 3.65 0.73
CA ALA A 153 -33.68 4.28 -0.09
C ALA A 153 -34.18 5.60 0.52
N ALA A 154 -34.39 5.65 1.84
CA ALA A 154 -34.82 6.86 2.54
C ALA A 154 -33.73 7.95 2.46
N LYS A 155 -32.45 7.58 2.65
CA LYS A 155 -31.30 8.49 2.52
C LYS A 155 -31.17 9.04 1.10
N ALA A 156 -31.30 8.20 0.10
CA ALA A 156 -31.25 8.59 -1.31
C ALA A 156 -32.39 9.55 -1.69
N ALA A 157 -33.62 9.27 -1.24
CA ALA A 157 -34.81 10.08 -1.51
C ALA A 157 -34.84 11.40 -0.75
N SER A 158 -34.08 11.55 0.33
CA SER A 158 -34.05 12.76 1.14
C SER A 158 -33.53 13.95 0.34
N LYS A 159 -34.25 15.07 0.40
CA LYS A 159 -33.81 16.37 -0.12
C LYS A 159 -32.82 17.06 0.82
N VAL A 160 -32.83 16.70 2.10
CA VAL A 160 -31.86 17.18 3.10
C VAL A 160 -30.59 16.37 2.96
N LYS A 161 -29.47 17.05 2.66
CA LYS A 161 -28.15 16.43 2.52
C LYS A 161 -27.23 16.71 3.73
N ALA A 162 -27.76 17.39 4.74
CA ALA A 162 -27.03 17.61 6.00
C ALA A 162 -26.80 16.26 6.72
N GLN A 163 -25.62 16.12 7.30
CA GLN A 163 -25.23 14.99 8.13
C GLN A 163 -24.98 15.46 9.56
N ILE A 164 -25.20 14.61 10.54
CA ILE A 164 -24.96 14.89 11.96
C ILE A 164 -23.96 13.84 12.44
N PHE A 165 -22.85 14.30 12.98
CA PHE A 165 -21.82 13.46 13.54
C PHE A 165 -21.71 13.70 15.04
N THR A 166 -21.54 12.63 15.81
CA THR A 166 -21.45 12.66 17.27
C THR A 166 -20.16 12.06 17.81
N HIS A 167 -19.35 11.48 16.95
CA HIS A 167 -18.08 10.85 17.27
C HIS A 167 -17.10 11.01 16.09
N LEU A 168 -15.82 10.79 16.35
CA LEU A 168 -14.79 10.70 15.32
C LEU A 168 -14.84 9.32 14.69
N LEU A 169 -14.27 9.14 13.77
CA LEU A 169 -13.80 9.07 12.42
C LEU A 169 -14.98 9.22 11.45
N TYR A 170 -15.52 10.42 11.34
CA TYR A 170 -16.68 10.72 10.48
C TYR A 170 -16.30 10.91 9.00
N ARG A 171 -15.02 10.93 8.66
CA ARG A 171 -14.48 10.97 7.29
C ARG A 171 -13.18 10.20 7.21
N HIS A 172 -12.83 9.75 6.00
CA HIS A 172 -11.62 9.00 5.72
C HIS A 172 -11.19 9.22 4.27
N TRP A 173 -9.94 9.55 4.06
CA TRP A 173 -9.33 9.86 2.76
C TRP A 173 -10.08 10.94 1.98
N ASN A 174 -11.16 10.60 1.30
CA ASN A 174 -11.91 11.47 0.39
C ASN A 174 -13.45 11.36 0.54
N HIS A 175 -13.94 10.66 1.55
CA HIS A 175 -15.37 10.45 1.77
C HIS A 175 -15.75 10.55 3.25
N PHE A 176 -17.05 10.73 3.49
CA PHE A 176 -17.64 10.67 4.82
C PHE A 176 -18.08 9.23 5.12
N THR A 177 -17.73 8.71 6.30
CA THR A 177 -17.95 7.30 6.67
C THR A 177 -19.41 6.94 6.90
N GLY A 178 -20.23 7.88 7.36
CA GLY A 178 -21.67 7.64 7.61
C GLY A 178 -21.94 6.69 8.79
N ASP A 179 -23.15 6.09 8.77
CA ASP A 179 -23.66 5.26 9.88
C ASP A 179 -23.48 3.75 9.63
N LYS A 180 -22.96 3.38 8.47
CA LYS A 180 -22.67 1.98 8.14
C LYS A 180 -21.32 1.55 8.69
N ARG A 181 -21.20 0.26 8.99
CA ARG A 181 -19.94 -0.39 9.36
C ARG A 181 -19.73 -1.62 8.48
N SER A 182 -18.46 -1.90 8.21
CA SER A 182 -18.06 -3.13 7.54
C SER A 182 -18.30 -4.31 8.48
N HIS A 183 -19.07 -5.30 8.02
CA HIS A 183 -19.26 -6.57 8.72
C HIS A 183 -18.73 -7.72 7.86
N LEU A 184 -18.38 -8.82 8.51
CA LEU A 184 -18.07 -10.09 7.86
C LEU A 184 -19.36 -10.90 7.71
N LEU A 185 -19.68 -11.30 6.48
CA LEU A 185 -20.84 -12.12 6.16
C LEU A 185 -20.40 -13.45 5.53
N LEU A 186 -21.19 -14.48 5.75
CA LEU A 186 -21.00 -15.80 5.14
C LEU A 186 -22.14 -16.07 4.17
N VAL A 187 -21.83 -16.58 2.97
CA VAL A 187 -22.83 -17.10 2.02
C VAL A 187 -22.64 -18.58 1.80
N SER A 188 -23.70 -19.38 1.97
CA SER A 188 -23.72 -20.81 1.59
C SER A 188 -23.76 -20.94 0.08
N VAL A 189 -22.83 -21.69 -0.49
CA VAL A 189 -22.73 -21.87 -1.95
C VAL A 189 -23.90 -22.67 -2.53
N ASP A 190 -24.41 -23.63 -1.77
CA ASP A 190 -25.51 -24.51 -2.23
C ASP A 190 -26.88 -23.81 -2.17
N SER A 191 -27.13 -23.06 -1.09
CA SER A 191 -28.45 -22.46 -0.84
C SER A 191 -28.54 -20.97 -1.15
N GLY A 192 -27.41 -20.26 -1.24
CA GLY A 192 -27.36 -18.80 -1.33
C GLY A 192 -27.77 -18.09 -0.01
N ALA A 193 -27.95 -18.84 1.08
CA ALA A 193 -28.29 -18.25 2.37
C ALA A 193 -27.12 -17.43 2.91
N VAL A 194 -27.39 -16.18 3.28
CA VAL A 194 -26.42 -15.25 3.84
C VAL A 194 -26.58 -15.15 5.37
N ARG A 195 -25.48 -15.06 6.11
CA ARG A 195 -25.45 -14.86 7.57
C ARG A 195 -24.41 -13.84 7.95
N ASP A 196 -24.79 -12.84 8.73
CA ASP A 196 -23.87 -11.90 9.37
C ASP A 196 -23.09 -12.60 10.49
N LEU A 197 -21.77 -12.52 10.48
CA LEU A 197 -20.86 -13.13 11.44
C LEU A 197 -20.46 -12.18 12.59
N THR A 198 -20.64 -10.87 12.38
CA THR A 198 -20.34 -9.81 13.36
C THR A 198 -21.58 -8.95 13.64
N PRO A 199 -22.72 -9.57 13.99
CA PRO A 199 -23.99 -8.87 14.11
C PRO A 199 -23.97 -7.82 15.23
N ASN A 200 -24.55 -6.65 14.95
CA ASN A 200 -24.61 -5.49 15.85
C ASN A 200 -23.25 -4.94 16.30
N ASP A 201 -22.18 -5.25 15.59
CA ASP A 201 -20.88 -4.68 15.89
C ASP A 201 -20.86 -3.19 15.49
N PRO A 202 -20.54 -2.27 16.42
CA PRO A 202 -20.46 -0.86 16.11
C PRO A 202 -19.15 -0.47 15.39
N HIS A 203 -18.20 -1.39 15.23
CA HIS A 203 -16.91 -1.17 14.60
C HIS A 203 -16.88 -1.70 13.16
N ASP A 204 -15.90 -1.27 12.40
CA ASP A 204 -15.61 -1.84 11.09
C ASP A 204 -14.79 -3.12 11.24
N VAL A 205 -15.27 -4.22 10.66
CA VAL A 205 -14.62 -5.54 10.66
C VAL A 205 -14.45 -6.04 9.23
N PRO A 206 -13.25 -6.06 8.67
CA PRO A 206 -12.00 -5.49 9.20
C PRO A 206 -12.01 -3.95 9.24
N PRO A 207 -11.15 -3.33 10.09
CA PRO A 207 -11.06 -1.88 10.13
C PRO A 207 -10.41 -1.34 8.84
N PHE A 208 -10.92 -0.19 8.36
CA PHE A 208 -10.40 0.48 7.17
C PHE A 208 -9.33 1.53 7.47
N SER A 209 -9.24 1.99 8.73
CA SER A 209 -8.53 3.21 9.10
C SER A 209 -7.00 3.11 9.05
N LEU A 210 -6.39 1.98 9.27
CA LEU A 210 -4.93 1.83 9.36
C LEU A 210 -4.31 1.15 8.14
N GLY A 211 -4.84 1.38 6.94
CA GLY A 211 -4.32 0.77 5.70
C GLY A 211 -4.43 -0.76 5.69
N GLY A 212 -5.16 -1.32 6.64
CA GLY A 212 -5.31 -2.75 6.85
C GLY A 212 -6.40 -3.35 5.97
N GLY A 213 -6.19 -3.41 4.66
CA GLY A 213 -7.04 -4.25 3.81
C GLY A 213 -6.87 -5.73 4.14
N GLY A 214 -7.90 -6.56 3.88
CA GLY A 214 -7.80 -8.02 3.85
C GLY A 214 -7.57 -8.71 5.19
N GLY A 215 -8.10 -8.19 6.27
CA GLY A 215 -7.83 -8.67 7.62
C GLY A 215 -8.60 -9.91 8.08
N PHE A 216 -8.87 -10.94 7.26
CA PHE A 216 -9.50 -12.18 7.72
C PHE A 216 -9.02 -13.43 6.99
N ALA A 217 -9.12 -14.59 7.65
CA ALA A 217 -8.76 -15.89 7.10
C ALA A 217 -9.62 -17.00 7.70
N ILE A 218 -9.87 -18.05 6.93
CA ILE A 218 -10.65 -19.23 7.35
C ILE A 218 -9.70 -20.37 7.67
N SER A 219 -9.90 -21.07 8.81
CA SER A 219 -9.07 -22.22 9.18
C SER A 219 -9.18 -23.36 8.16
N PRO A 220 -8.13 -24.19 7.95
CA PRO A 220 -8.12 -25.27 6.95
C PRO A 220 -9.25 -26.29 7.12
N ASP A 221 -9.79 -26.46 8.32
CA ASP A 221 -10.93 -27.33 8.61
C ASP A 221 -12.29 -26.63 8.44
N SER A 222 -12.30 -25.37 7.98
CA SER A 222 -13.47 -24.53 7.72
C SER A 222 -14.34 -24.26 8.98
N LYS A 223 -13.79 -24.39 10.19
CA LYS A 223 -14.56 -24.25 11.42
C LYS A 223 -14.33 -22.96 12.18
N GLU A 224 -13.25 -22.25 11.89
CA GLU A 224 -12.87 -21.03 12.59
C GLU A 224 -12.55 -19.93 11.58
N LEU A 225 -12.98 -18.71 11.87
CA LEU A 225 -12.61 -17.50 11.17
C LEU A 225 -11.68 -16.68 12.06
N ALA A 226 -10.53 -16.26 11.55
CA ALA A 226 -9.68 -15.24 12.17
C ALA A 226 -9.87 -13.92 11.45
N PHE A 227 -9.92 -12.80 12.17
CA PHE A 227 -10.08 -11.48 11.58
C PHE A 227 -9.48 -10.38 12.44
N THR A 228 -9.23 -9.25 11.82
CA THR A 228 -8.77 -8.02 12.47
C THR A 228 -9.98 -7.16 12.84
N GLU A 229 -9.96 -6.58 14.03
CA GLU A 229 -10.93 -5.59 14.52
C GLU A 229 -10.21 -4.57 15.41
N ASN A 230 -10.59 -3.30 15.34
CA ASN A 230 -10.20 -2.28 16.31
C ASN A 230 -11.37 -2.04 17.26
N PRO A 231 -11.36 -2.65 18.48
CA PRO A 231 -12.48 -2.60 19.42
C PRO A 231 -12.50 -1.34 20.29
N ASP A 232 -11.60 -0.39 20.06
CA ASP A 232 -11.53 0.82 20.87
C ASP A 232 -12.70 1.75 20.55
N GLU A 233 -13.25 2.37 21.59
CA GLU A 233 -14.41 3.26 21.50
C GLU A 233 -14.19 4.44 20.52
N GLU A 234 -12.93 4.91 20.41
CA GLU A 234 -12.55 6.02 19.54
C GLU A 234 -11.43 5.63 18.58
N PRO A 235 -11.75 4.97 17.45
CA PRO A 235 -10.75 4.50 16.49
C PRO A 235 -9.85 5.60 15.91
N ALA A 236 -10.33 6.85 15.89
CA ALA A 236 -9.57 8.00 15.33
C ALA A 236 -8.28 8.34 16.11
N ILE A 237 -8.16 7.89 17.35
CA ILE A 237 -6.97 8.10 18.18
C ILE A 237 -6.27 6.80 18.57
N SER A 238 -6.66 5.67 17.95
CA SER A 238 -6.18 4.33 18.30
C SER A 238 -5.57 3.60 17.12
N THR A 239 -4.43 2.95 17.35
CA THR A 239 -3.82 1.97 16.42
C THR A 239 -4.01 0.53 16.91
N SER A 240 -4.92 0.28 17.86
CA SER A 240 -5.06 -0.99 18.58
C SER A 240 -5.92 -2.01 17.83
N ALA A 241 -5.64 -2.21 16.53
CA ALA A 241 -6.23 -3.32 15.78
C ALA A 241 -5.78 -4.66 16.36
N GLN A 242 -6.71 -5.59 16.58
CA GLN A 242 -6.49 -6.86 17.28
C GLN A 242 -6.96 -8.05 16.43
N ILE A 243 -6.35 -9.22 16.63
CA ILE A 243 -6.80 -10.47 16.00
C ILE A 243 -7.80 -11.16 16.91
N PHE A 244 -8.96 -11.46 16.33
CA PHE A 244 -10.02 -12.26 16.95
C PHE A 244 -10.20 -13.56 16.17
N THR A 245 -10.74 -14.58 16.84
CA THR A 245 -11.22 -15.82 16.21
C THR A 245 -12.67 -16.06 16.55
N LEU A 246 -13.41 -16.64 15.61
CA LEU A 246 -14.85 -16.97 15.73
C LEU A 246 -15.10 -18.41 15.30
N ASP A 247 -15.76 -19.20 16.14
CA ASP A 247 -16.22 -20.55 15.78
C ASP A 247 -17.41 -20.46 14.80
N LEU A 248 -17.20 -20.93 13.58
CA LEU A 248 -18.23 -20.92 12.52
C LEU A 248 -19.26 -22.04 12.67
N THR A 249 -19.00 -23.05 13.51
CA THR A 249 -19.90 -24.20 13.73
C THR A 249 -21.00 -23.90 14.73
N ASP A 250 -20.84 -22.91 15.59
CA ASP A 250 -21.83 -22.43 16.56
C ASP A 250 -22.33 -21.03 16.14
N ALA A 251 -23.60 -20.95 15.76
CA ALA A 251 -24.21 -19.68 15.39
C ALA A 251 -24.32 -18.67 16.56
N ALA A 252 -24.19 -19.11 17.79
CA ALA A 252 -24.20 -18.29 19.00
C ALA A 252 -22.78 -17.95 19.52
N ALA A 253 -21.74 -18.45 18.85
CA ALA A 253 -20.36 -18.14 19.21
C ALA A 253 -20.09 -16.63 19.16
N LYS A 254 -19.22 -16.18 20.05
CA LYS A 254 -18.74 -14.80 20.07
C LYS A 254 -17.27 -14.76 19.69
N PRO A 255 -16.80 -13.67 19.08
CA PRO A 255 -15.38 -13.48 18.83
C PRO A 255 -14.53 -13.56 20.09
N VAL A 256 -13.37 -14.20 19.97
CA VAL A 256 -12.38 -14.34 21.04
C VAL A 256 -11.08 -13.67 20.61
N LYS A 257 -10.66 -12.67 21.35
CA LYS A 257 -9.37 -12.00 21.13
C LYS A 257 -8.21 -12.94 21.36
N VAL A 258 -7.30 -13.08 20.40
CA VAL A 258 -6.10 -13.94 20.51
C VAL A 258 -4.79 -13.15 20.55
N SER A 259 -4.71 -11.98 19.93
CA SER A 259 -3.52 -11.12 19.99
C SER A 259 -3.36 -10.47 21.36
N THR A 260 -2.10 -10.17 21.73
CA THR A 260 -1.76 -9.56 23.04
C THR A 260 -0.88 -8.32 22.93
N SER A 261 -0.44 -7.96 21.73
CA SER A 261 0.37 -6.76 21.52
C SER A 261 -0.46 -5.50 21.73
N ALA A 262 0.18 -4.45 22.25
CA ALA A 262 -0.46 -3.15 22.46
C ALA A 262 -0.63 -2.34 21.15
N GLY A 263 0.21 -2.60 20.15
CA GLY A 263 0.10 -2.01 18.81
C GLY A 263 -0.83 -2.79 17.91
N GLY A 264 -0.89 -2.39 16.64
CA GLY A 264 -1.75 -3.01 15.62
C GLY A 264 -1.35 -4.44 15.26
N ASN A 265 -2.35 -5.27 14.94
CA ASN A 265 -2.21 -6.67 14.52
C ASN A 265 -3.08 -6.90 13.29
N PHE A 266 -2.50 -7.37 12.17
CA PHE A 266 -3.14 -7.37 10.86
C PHE A 266 -2.84 -8.64 10.07
N ASN A 267 -3.68 -8.94 9.08
CA ASN A 267 -3.48 -9.99 8.09
C ASN A 267 -3.25 -11.37 8.70
N PRO A 268 -4.25 -11.93 9.43
CA PRO A 268 -4.13 -13.29 9.96
C PRO A 268 -4.05 -14.32 8.84
N ALA A 269 -3.19 -15.34 9.00
CA ALA A 269 -3.00 -16.42 8.04
C ALA A 269 -2.81 -17.76 8.77
N TYR A 270 -3.71 -18.72 8.51
CA TYR A 270 -3.57 -20.06 9.07
C TYR A 270 -2.52 -20.88 8.31
N SER A 271 -1.72 -21.68 9.05
CA SER A 271 -0.91 -22.71 8.39
C SER A 271 -1.80 -23.77 7.74
N PRO A 272 -1.40 -24.39 6.62
CA PRO A 272 -2.20 -25.42 5.94
C PRO A 272 -2.60 -26.61 6.80
N ASP A 273 -1.77 -26.99 7.80
CA ASP A 273 -2.09 -28.06 8.77
C ASP A 273 -2.99 -27.58 9.91
N GLY A 274 -3.33 -26.28 9.96
CA GLY A 274 -4.17 -25.67 10.99
C GLY A 274 -3.54 -25.58 12.38
N LYS A 275 -2.24 -25.84 12.51
CA LYS A 275 -1.54 -25.80 13.81
C LYS A 275 -1.25 -24.40 14.27
N TYR A 276 -0.90 -23.51 13.33
CA TYR A 276 -0.51 -22.15 13.60
C TYR A 276 -1.47 -21.14 12.98
N LEU A 277 -1.53 -19.96 13.63
CA LEU A 277 -2.07 -18.73 13.07
C LEU A 277 -0.96 -17.68 13.12
N ALA A 278 -0.57 -17.14 11.97
CA ALA A 278 0.43 -16.08 11.85
C ALA A 278 -0.24 -14.74 11.57
N TRP A 279 0.40 -13.62 11.97
CA TRP A 279 -0.05 -12.28 11.62
C TRP A 279 1.08 -11.25 11.74
N ARG A 280 0.89 -10.08 11.16
CA ARG A 280 1.78 -8.92 11.30
C ARG A 280 1.44 -8.17 12.59
N SER A 281 2.43 -7.88 13.45
CA SER A 281 2.20 -7.32 14.78
C SER A 281 3.14 -6.16 15.10
N GLN A 282 2.58 -5.05 15.54
CA GLN A 282 3.31 -3.90 16.07
C GLN A 282 3.40 -3.97 17.60
N ALA A 283 4.41 -3.33 18.19
CA ALA A 283 4.64 -3.36 19.64
C ALA A 283 4.05 -2.14 20.36
N ARG A 284 4.09 -0.97 19.72
CA ARG A 284 3.80 0.33 20.34
C ARG A 284 2.39 0.78 20.02
N ALA A 285 1.58 1.03 21.05
CA ALA A 285 0.27 1.63 20.91
C ALA A 285 0.39 3.09 20.41
N GLY A 286 -0.54 3.53 19.57
CA GLY A 286 -0.61 4.88 19.05
C GLY A 286 0.43 5.21 17.97
N TYR A 287 1.27 4.26 17.57
CA TYR A 287 2.28 4.46 16.55
C TYR A 287 2.04 3.58 15.32
N GLU A 288 1.43 4.15 14.31
CA GLU A 288 1.13 3.48 13.04
C GLU A 288 2.37 2.97 12.31
N SER A 289 3.48 3.71 12.42
CA SER A 289 4.76 3.37 11.76
C SER A 289 5.72 2.59 12.65
N ASP A 290 5.19 1.87 13.66
CA ASP A 290 5.97 0.89 14.40
C ASP A 290 6.29 -0.33 13.53
N LYS A 291 7.44 -0.96 13.78
CA LYS A 291 7.89 -2.13 13.03
C LYS A 291 6.87 -3.27 13.06
N PHE A 292 6.47 -3.73 11.88
CA PHE A 292 5.70 -4.96 11.75
C PHE A 292 6.59 -6.17 11.98
N ARG A 293 6.32 -6.88 13.06
CA ARG A 293 6.94 -8.16 13.45
C ARG A 293 6.06 -9.31 13.01
N LEU A 294 6.63 -10.50 12.84
CA LEU A 294 5.88 -11.72 12.65
C LEU A 294 5.46 -12.30 14.01
N ALA A 295 4.16 -12.37 14.26
CA ALA A 295 3.59 -13.11 15.39
C ALA A 295 3.14 -14.49 14.91
N LEU A 296 3.45 -15.54 15.68
CA LEU A 296 3.05 -16.91 15.43
C LEU A 296 2.32 -17.46 16.67
N TYR A 297 1.04 -17.78 16.50
CA TYR A 297 0.20 -18.36 17.55
C TYR A 297 0.09 -19.88 17.38
N ASP A 298 0.58 -20.63 18.38
CA ASP A 298 0.34 -22.07 18.47
C ASP A 298 -1.07 -22.29 19.05
N ARG A 299 -1.98 -22.77 18.20
CA ARG A 299 -3.42 -22.93 18.53
C ARG A 299 -3.64 -23.98 19.62
N ALA A 300 -2.81 -25.03 19.69
CA ALA A 300 -2.94 -26.07 20.71
C ALA A 300 -2.43 -25.59 22.07
N ARG A 301 -1.30 -24.86 22.07
CA ARG A 301 -0.70 -24.33 23.30
C ARG A 301 -1.30 -23.02 23.77
N LYS A 302 -2.03 -22.33 22.89
CA LYS A 302 -2.56 -20.96 23.09
C LYS A 302 -1.47 -19.96 23.48
N SER A 303 -0.32 -20.05 22.82
CA SER A 303 0.85 -19.20 23.07
C SER A 303 1.28 -18.47 21.79
N ILE A 304 1.74 -17.23 21.95
CA ILE A 304 2.26 -16.40 20.86
C ILE A 304 3.77 -16.33 20.99
N GLU A 305 4.46 -16.50 19.86
CA GLU A 305 5.89 -16.23 19.73
C GLU A 305 6.11 -15.14 18.66
N TYR A 306 6.99 -14.18 18.96
CA TYR A 306 7.41 -13.17 18.00
C TYR A 306 8.69 -13.66 17.32
N MET A 307 8.53 -14.00 16.04
CA MET A 307 9.58 -14.59 15.24
C MET A 307 10.61 -13.55 14.80
N LEU A 308 11.81 -13.99 14.41
CA LEU A 308 12.86 -13.15 13.81
C LEU A 308 13.20 -11.89 14.65
N PRO A 309 13.51 -12.01 15.95
CA PRO A 309 13.68 -10.86 16.86
C PRO A 309 14.82 -9.91 16.44
N LYS A 310 15.78 -10.39 15.64
CA LYS A 310 16.90 -9.57 15.11
C LYS A 310 16.63 -8.99 13.72
N PHE A 311 15.52 -9.35 13.07
CA PHE A 311 15.17 -8.84 11.76
C PHE A 311 14.65 -7.41 11.88
N ASP A 312 15.42 -6.43 11.43
CA ASP A 312 15.09 -5.02 11.58
C ASP A 312 14.57 -4.40 10.28
N ARG A 313 13.58 -5.09 9.68
CA ARG A 313 12.75 -4.59 8.56
C ARG A 313 11.29 -4.82 8.91
N TRP A 314 10.39 -4.11 8.26
CA TRP A 314 8.96 -4.36 8.38
C TRP A 314 8.61 -5.61 7.57
N ILE A 315 7.82 -6.49 8.15
CA ILE A 315 7.24 -7.62 7.44
C ILE A 315 5.94 -7.13 6.82
N ASP A 316 5.82 -7.22 5.48
CA ASP A 316 4.69 -6.62 4.76
C ASP A 316 3.65 -7.66 4.35
N GLU A 317 4.02 -8.72 3.72
CA GLU A 317 3.12 -9.78 3.30
C GLU A 317 3.49 -11.12 3.91
N LEU A 318 2.50 -12.01 4.10
CA LEU A 318 2.70 -13.35 4.65
C LEU A 318 2.01 -14.40 3.76
N ALA A 319 2.72 -15.46 3.38
CA ALA A 319 2.17 -16.58 2.63
C ALA A 319 2.75 -17.92 3.12
N TRP A 320 1.88 -18.82 3.59
CA TRP A 320 2.32 -20.15 4.01
C TRP A 320 2.67 -21.03 2.82
N GLY A 321 3.83 -21.71 2.91
CA GLY A 321 4.15 -22.82 2.02
C GLY A 321 3.27 -24.04 2.31
N PRO A 322 3.06 -24.93 1.31
CA PRO A 322 2.14 -26.05 1.42
C PRO A 322 2.50 -27.07 2.52
N SER A 323 3.78 -27.15 2.89
CA SER A 323 4.26 -28.04 3.95
C SER A 323 3.95 -27.59 5.38
N SER A 324 3.43 -26.37 5.58
CA SER A 324 3.27 -25.73 6.92
C SER A 324 4.58 -25.53 7.69
N THR A 325 5.72 -25.81 7.09
CA THR A 325 7.05 -25.65 7.69
C THR A 325 7.80 -24.44 7.17
N ILE A 326 7.30 -23.82 6.11
CA ILE A 326 7.86 -22.62 5.50
C ILE A 326 6.81 -21.52 5.49
N LEU A 327 7.19 -20.32 5.92
CA LEU A 327 6.41 -19.11 5.79
C LEU A 327 7.20 -18.13 4.92
N TYR A 328 6.65 -17.77 3.77
CA TYR A 328 7.18 -16.72 2.91
C TYR A 328 6.67 -15.36 3.37
N PHE A 329 7.47 -14.32 3.18
CA PHE A 329 7.09 -12.95 3.47
C PHE A 329 7.88 -11.95 2.62
N THR A 330 7.34 -10.76 2.44
CA THR A 330 8.08 -9.64 1.85
C THR A 330 8.55 -8.67 2.92
N ALA A 331 9.60 -7.92 2.59
CA ALA A 331 10.07 -6.81 3.42
C ALA A 331 10.89 -5.81 2.59
N GLY A 332 10.61 -4.51 2.81
CA GLY A 332 11.37 -3.42 2.20
C GLY A 332 12.79 -3.32 2.75
N ASP A 333 13.78 -3.25 1.87
CA ASP A 333 15.19 -3.09 2.22
C ASP A 333 15.93 -2.21 1.19
N GLN A 334 16.36 -1.02 1.61
CA GLN A 334 17.24 -0.14 0.85
C GLN A 334 16.72 0.21 -0.57
N GLY A 335 15.41 0.45 -0.67
CA GLY A 335 14.74 0.83 -1.92
C GLY A 335 14.32 -0.34 -2.80
N GLU A 336 14.32 -1.55 -2.26
CA GLU A 336 13.79 -2.78 -2.88
C GLU A 336 12.81 -3.45 -1.93
N GLU A 337 11.89 -4.26 -2.44
CA GLU A 337 11.03 -5.14 -1.67
C GLU A 337 11.36 -6.58 -2.01
N SER A 338 12.00 -7.27 -1.09
CA SER A 338 12.52 -8.62 -1.32
C SER A 338 11.63 -9.70 -0.73
N VAL A 339 11.68 -10.92 -1.30
CA VAL A 339 10.99 -12.11 -0.77
C VAL A 339 11.92 -12.90 0.13
N TYR A 340 11.41 -13.27 1.29
CA TYR A 340 12.10 -14.05 2.31
C TYR A 340 11.32 -15.35 2.61
N ALA A 341 11.99 -16.36 3.13
CA ALA A 341 11.37 -17.55 3.70
C ALA A 341 11.88 -17.81 5.11
N LEU A 342 10.95 -18.06 6.02
CA LEU A 342 11.22 -18.56 7.36
C LEU A 342 10.93 -20.05 7.43
N GLU A 343 11.95 -20.87 7.73
CA GLU A 343 11.78 -22.30 7.99
C GLU A 343 11.48 -22.53 9.47
N LEU A 344 10.31 -23.08 9.77
CA LEU A 344 9.90 -23.48 11.11
C LEU A 344 10.50 -24.85 11.45
N LYS A 345 11.72 -24.87 12.00
CA LYS A 345 12.30 -26.10 12.52
C LYS A 345 11.63 -26.48 13.85
N ASN A 346 11.64 -27.77 14.18
CA ASN A 346 11.12 -28.31 15.44
C ASN A 346 12.02 -27.89 16.66
N THR A 347 12.35 -26.60 16.74
CA THR A 347 13.14 -26.01 17.82
C THR A 347 12.26 -25.06 18.61
N THR A 348 12.29 -25.18 19.93
CA THR A 348 11.63 -24.26 20.86
C THR A 348 12.41 -22.95 21.02
N ASP A 349 13.55 -22.81 20.36
CA ASP A 349 14.42 -21.64 20.46
C ASP A 349 14.26 -20.77 19.21
N VAL A 350 13.46 -19.71 19.30
CA VAL A 350 13.20 -18.73 18.22
C VAL A 350 14.46 -18.06 17.69
N TYR A 351 15.56 -18.03 18.47
CA TYR A 351 16.84 -17.48 18.05
C TYR A 351 17.65 -18.41 17.16
N LYS A 352 17.24 -19.69 17.06
CA LYS A 352 17.90 -20.71 16.21
C LYS A 352 17.11 -21.01 14.94
N GLN A 353 16.07 -20.24 14.64
CA GLN A 353 15.29 -20.43 13.43
C GLN A 353 16.09 -19.95 12.23
N ALA A 354 16.06 -20.74 11.16
CA ALA A 354 16.67 -20.38 9.91
C ALA A 354 15.69 -19.58 9.05
N TRP A 355 16.15 -18.48 8.51
CA TRP A 355 15.44 -17.73 7.48
C TRP A 355 16.37 -17.54 6.26
N HIS A 356 15.76 -17.41 5.10
CA HIS A 356 16.48 -17.39 3.82
C HIS A 356 15.95 -16.26 2.96
N PHE A 357 16.84 -15.66 2.16
CA PHE A 357 16.42 -14.83 1.04
C PHE A 357 15.97 -15.73 -0.10
N ILE A 358 14.83 -15.41 -0.71
CA ILE A 358 14.31 -16.10 -1.90
C ILE A 358 14.46 -15.24 -3.15
N ALA A 359 14.20 -13.93 -3.04
CA ALA A 359 14.46 -12.99 -4.11
C ALA A 359 15.44 -11.91 -3.61
N PHE A 360 16.43 -11.64 -4.36
CA PHE A 360 17.75 -11.10 -4.08
C PHE A 360 17.78 -9.69 -3.48
N PRO A 361 18.28 -9.48 -2.25
CA PRO A 361 18.72 -8.17 -1.81
C PRO A 361 20.10 -7.84 -2.39
N LYS A 362 20.35 -6.55 -2.55
CA LYS A 362 21.58 -5.95 -3.07
C LYS A 362 22.86 -6.45 -2.40
N GLU A 363 22.81 -6.71 -1.10
CA GLU A 363 23.94 -7.19 -0.30
C GLU A 363 24.40 -8.61 -0.62
N ALA A 364 23.52 -9.44 -1.16
CA ALA A 364 23.86 -10.78 -1.62
C ALA A 364 24.85 -10.77 -2.79
N VAL A 365 24.78 -9.73 -3.63
CA VAL A 365 25.63 -9.54 -4.80
C VAL A 365 27.03 -9.03 -4.42
N ALA A 366 27.15 -8.26 -3.36
CA ALA A 366 28.41 -7.57 -2.97
C ALA A 366 29.49 -8.51 -2.39
N LYS A 367 29.15 -9.72 -1.94
CA LYS A 367 30.07 -10.63 -1.22
C LYS A 367 30.74 -11.74 -2.06
N GLY A 368 30.77 -11.62 -3.40
CA GLY A 368 31.69 -12.40 -4.23
C GLY A 368 31.13 -13.57 -5.00
N GLY A 369 29.82 -13.71 -5.10
CA GLY A 369 29.19 -14.57 -6.12
C GLY A 369 28.91 -13.75 -7.38
N ASP A 370 29.24 -14.26 -8.57
CA ASP A 370 28.85 -13.62 -9.82
C ASP A 370 27.36 -13.91 -10.12
N LEU A 371 26.48 -13.38 -9.26
CA LEU A 371 25.03 -13.47 -9.42
C LEU A 371 24.49 -12.31 -10.28
N ARG A 372 25.36 -11.43 -10.78
CA ARG A 372 25.02 -10.27 -11.61
C ARG A 372 24.12 -10.56 -12.83
N PRO A 373 24.16 -11.74 -13.46
CA PRO A 373 23.23 -12.04 -14.55
C PRO A 373 21.77 -12.18 -14.10
N TYR A 374 21.53 -12.49 -12.82
CA TYR A 374 20.21 -12.79 -12.26
C TYR A 374 19.68 -11.68 -11.33
N TYR A 375 20.56 -10.77 -10.92
CA TYR A 375 20.17 -9.64 -10.07
C TYR A 375 19.45 -8.57 -10.89
N GLN A 376 18.20 -8.36 -10.58
CA GLN A 376 17.44 -7.20 -11.04
C GLN A 376 16.77 -6.58 -9.82
N PRO A 377 17.13 -5.33 -9.46
CA PRO A 377 16.39 -4.57 -8.46
C PRO A 377 14.91 -4.63 -8.77
N SER A 378 14.07 -4.78 -7.77
CA SER A 378 12.62 -4.89 -7.98
C SER A 378 11.87 -4.82 -6.66
N GLU A 379 10.56 -4.62 -6.79
CA GLU A 379 9.58 -4.73 -5.74
C GLU A 379 8.71 -5.95 -6.02
N PHE A 380 8.69 -6.91 -5.08
CA PHE A 380 7.90 -8.13 -5.14
C PHE A 380 6.72 -8.04 -4.16
N GLY A 381 5.62 -8.72 -4.46
CA GLY A 381 4.45 -8.86 -3.60
C GLY A 381 3.50 -9.92 -4.14
N ASP A 382 2.32 -10.03 -3.54
CA ASP A 382 1.25 -10.92 -3.97
C ASP A 382 1.71 -12.38 -4.11
N LEU A 383 2.14 -12.95 -2.97
CA LEU A 383 2.81 -14.24 -2.90
C LEU A 383 1.83 -15.41 -2.90
N HIS A 384 1.95 -16.31 -3.88
CA HIS A 384 1.17 -17.54 -3.99
C HIS A 384 2.09 -18.77 -4.07
N PRO A 385 2.45 -19.40 -2.94
CA PRO A 385 3.20 -20.65 -2.94
C PRO A 385 2.39 -21.79 -3.59
N ILE A 386 2.99 -22.49 -4.55
CA ILE A 386 2.34 -23.59 -5.28
C ILE A 386 2.34 -24.87 -4.44
N SER A 387 1.29 -25.67 -4.63
CA SER A 387 1.07 -26.91 -3.88
C SER A 387 2.20 -27.96 -3.96
N ASP A 388 3.03 -27.93 -5.00
CA ASP A 388 4.19 -28.83 -5.15
C ASP A 388 5.42 -28.37 -4.34
N GLY A 389 5.37 -27.17 -3.73
CA GLY A 389 6.45 -26.61 -2.92
C GLY A 389 7.69 -26.16 -3.69
N ASN A 390 7.67 -26.22 -5.03
CA ASN A 390 8.83 -25.89 -5.85
C ASN A 390 8.83 -24.44 -6.35
N TRP A 391 7.67 -23.80 -6.33
CA TRP A 391 7.45 -22.49 -6.92
C TRP A 391 6.67 -21.56 -6.00
N VAL A 392 6.99 -20.27 -6.10
CA VAL A 392 6.14 -19.18 -5.61
C VAL A 392 5.78 -18.32 -6.81
N ILE A 393 4.50 -18.12 -7.05
CA ILE A 393 4.01 -17.08 -7.98
C ILE A 393 3.98 -15.78 -7.19
N ALA A 394 4.45 -14.71 -7.81
CA ALA A 394 4.52 -13.40 -7.17
C ALA A 394 4.26 -12.30 -8.21
N SER A 395 3.86 -11.15 -7.77
CA SER A 395 3.95 -9.95 -8.58
C SER A 395 5.34 -9.33 -8.49
N ARG A 396 5.75 -8.64 -9.54
CA ARG A 396 7.02 -7.94 -9.61
C ARG A 396 6.88 -6.64 -10.40
N MET A 397 7.45 -5.55 -9.88
CA MET A 397 7.60 -4.30 -10.62
C MET A 397 8.99 -3.69 -10.41
N SER A 398 9.31 -2.69 -11.21
CA SER A 398 10.48 -1.84 -11.04
C SER A 398 10.17 -0.43 -11.52
N VAL A 399 11.06 0.53 -11.28
CA VAL A 399 10.90 1.89 -11.80
C VAL A 399 10.74 1.92 -13.34
N ARG A 400 11.18 0.87 -14.04
CA ARG A 400 11.15 0.72 -15.51
C ARG A 400 10.02 -0.15 -16.04
N SER A 401 9.27 -0.81 -15.18
CA SER A 401 8.21 -1.75 -15.57
C SER A 401 7.07 -1.73 -14.59
N PRO A 402 5.82 -1.52 -15.05
CA PRO A 402 4.65 -1.81 -14.24
C PRO A 402 4.65 -3.26 -13.75
N GLN A 403 3.74 -3.55 -12.84
CA GLN A 403 3.58 -4.86 -12.23
C GLN A 403 3.26 -5.94 -13.26
N GLU A 404 3.99 -7.05 -13.17
CA GLU A 404 3.79 -8.28 -13.92
C GLU A 404 3.81 -9.46 -12.96
N VAL A 405 3.19 -10.59 -13.33
CA VAL A 405 3.28 -11.83 -12.55
C VAL A 405 4.51 -12.60 -12.96
N VAL A 406 5.26 -13.08 -11.98
CA VAL A 406 6.47 -13.87 -12.15
C VAL A 406 6.36 -15.19 -11.38
N ARG A 407 7.17 -16.16 -11.77
CA ARG A 407 7.38 -17.43 -11.09
C ARG A 407 8.80 -17.49 -10.52
N LEU A 408 8.90 -17.72 -9.22
CA LEU A 408 10.16 -17.89 -8.49
C LEU A 408 10.40 -19.38 -8.27
N ASP A 409 11.52 -19.92 -8.76
CA ASP A 409 11.93 -21.30 -8.48
C ASP A 409 12.57 -21.37 -7.09
N VAL A 410 11.92 -22.06 -6.16
CA VAL A 410 12.37 -22.19 -4.78
C VAL A 410 12.84 -23.63 -4.45
N LYS A 411 13.10 -24.45 -5.47
CA LYS A 411 13.62 -25.81 -5.32
C LYS A 411 14.94 -25.82 -4.54
N GLY A 412 15.00 -26.60 -3.48
CA GLY A 412 16.21 -26.73 -2.65
C GLY A 412 16.30 -25.73 -1.50
N ALA A 413 15.27 -24.91 -1.26
CA ALA A 413 15.17 -24.11 -0.04
C ALA A 413 15.16 -24.99 1.24
N ASP A 414 14.76 -26.25 1.13
CA ASP A 414 14.67 -27.23 2.23
C ASP A 414 16.03 -27.71 2.77
N GLY A 415 17.15 -27.36 2.16
CA GLY A 415 18.45 -27.97 2.47
C GLY A 415 19.58 -27.04 2.86
N ALA A 416 19.46 -25.74 2.68
CA ALA A 416 20.54 -24.80 2.98
C ALA A 416 20.23 -23.94 4.20
N VAL A 417 20.87 -24.29 5.29
CA VAL A 417 20.79 -23.56 6.57
C VAL A 417 21.70 -22.35 6.50
N CYS A 418 21.14 -21.16 6.55
CA CYS A 418 21.90 -19.97 6.92
C CYS A 418 21.77 -19.73 8.43
N THR A 419 22.86 -19.83 9.17
CA THR A 419 22.97 -19.25 10.51
C THR A 419 23.40 -17.80 10.30
N CYS A 420 22.42 -16.93 9.92
CA CYS A 420 22.74 -15.56 9.59
C CYS A 420 22.62 -14.68 10.82
N ASP A 421 23.74 -14.18 11.33
CA ASP A 421 23.76 -12.94 12.08
C ASP A 421 23.66 -11.78 11.08
N PHE A 422 22.84 -10.78 11.36
CA PHE A 422 22.74 -9.54 10.54
C PHE A 422 24.08 -8.84 10.32
N GLU A 423 25.05 -9.07 11.22
CA GLU A 423 26.41 -8.54 11.11
C GLU A 423 27.29 -9.32 10.11
N SER A 424 26.87 -10.51 9.67
CA SER A 424 27.62 -11.32 8.70
C SER A 424 26.71 -12.31 7.98
N PRO A 425 25.84 -11.86 7.06
CA PRO A 425 24.98 -12.76 6.31
C PRO A 425 25.84 -13.62 5.38
N SER A 426 25.89 -14.92 5.64
CA SER A 426 26.31 -15.88 4.63
C SER A 426 25.12 -16.12 3.72
N VAL A 427 25.11 -15.44 2.58
CA VAL A 427 24.03 -15.47 1.62
C VAL A 427 24.12 -16.75 0.80
N PHE A 428 23.12 -17.62 0.90
CA PHE A 428 22.86 -18.63 -0.11
C PHE A 428 21.53 -18.29 -0.78
N SER A 429 21.60 -17.82 -2.00
CA SER A 429 20.45 -17.68 -2.88
C SER A 429 20.06 -19.06 -3.40
N HIS A 430 18.79 -19.44 -3.22
CA HIS A 430 18.23 -20.66 -3.77
C HIS A 430 17.22 -20.41 -4.87
N VAL A 431 16.94 -19.16 -5.26
CA VAL A 431 16.21 -18.89 -6.48
C VAL A 431 17.13 -19.22 -7.66
N THR A 432 16.81 -20.27 -8.37
CA THR A 432 17.53 -20.68 -9.57
C THR A 432 17.06 -19.92 -10.80
N SER A 433 15.84 -19.37 -10.80
CA SER A 433 15.31 -18.53 -11.88
C SER A 433 14.11 -17.68 -11.44
N VAL A 434 13.96 -16.51 -12.07
CA VAL A 434 12.75 -15.69 -12.08
C VAL A 434 12.22 -15.68 -13.51
N GLU A 435 11.01 -16.15 -13.72
CA GLU A 435 10.39 -16.27 -15.04
C GLU A 435 9.11 -15.43 -15.09
N SER A 436 8.97 -14.57 -16.11
CA SER A 436 7.74 -13.82 -16.32
C SER A 436 6.62 -14.74 -16.80
N ILE A 437 5.46 -14.66 -16.16
CA ILE A 437 4.25 -15.38 -16.52
C ILE A 437 3.35 -14.47 -17.37
N THR A 438 3.24 -13.20 -16.98
CA THR A 438 2.50 -12.21 -17.77
C THR A 438 3.47 -11.32 -18.56
N HIS A 439 2.97 -10.73 -19.65
CA HIS A 439 3.71 -9.88 -20.58
C HIS A 439 2.81 -8.73 -21.04
N LEU A 440 2.15 -8.08 -20.07
CA LEU A 440 1.08 -7.11 -20.33
C LEU A 440 1.56 -5.90 -21.13
N ASN A 441 2.81 -5.48 -20.88
CA ASN A 441 3.34 -4.21 -21.37
C ASN A 441 4.62 -4.36 -22.22
N ASP A 442 5.13 -5.56 -22.46
CA ASP A 442 6.41 -5.80 -23.13
C ASP A 442 6.53 -5.08 -24.48
N ALA A 443 5.48 -5.15 -25.31
CA ALA A 443 5.47 -4.53 -26.64
C ALA A 443 5.56 -3.01 -26.61
N LEU A 444 5.00 -2.37 -25.60
CA LEU A 444 5.09 -0.92 -25.38
C LEU A 444 6.45 -0.55 -24.76
N LEU A 445 6.86 -1.27 -23.72
CA LEU A 445 8.13 -1.02 -23.02
C LEU A 445 9.34 -1.17 -23.94
N ALA A 446 9.30 -2.11 -24.89
CA ALA A 446 10.36 -2.30 -25.87
C ALA A 446 10.57 -1.08 -26.80
N GLN A 447 9.59 -0.17 -26.88
CA GLN A 447 9.67 1.05 -27.70
C GLN A 447 10.15 2.27 -26.91
N LEU A 448 10.32 2.13 -25.59
CA LEU A 448 10.64 3.23 -24.69
C LEU A 448 12.11 3.16 -24.24
N ASP A 449 12.77 4.31 -24.19
CA ASP A 449 14.05 4.47 -23.52
C ASP A 449 13.78 4.85 -22.07
N LEU A 450 13.90 3.85 -21.15
CA LEU A 450 13.71 4.00 -19.72
C LEU A 450 15.06 3.75 -19.03
N PRO A 451 15.78 4.79 -18.63
CA PRO A 451 17.08 4.67 -17.98
C PRO A 451 17.00 3.93 -16.64
N LYS A 452 18.07 3.27 -16.24
CA LYS A 452 18.15 2.61 -14.94
C LYS A 452 18.21 3.64 -13.82
N MET A 453 17.53 3.34 -12.72
CA MET A 453 17.74 4.04 -11.46
C MET A 453 19.11 3.65 -10.89
N GLU A 454 19.91 4.66 -10.56
CA GLU A 454 21.20 4.53 -9.90
C GLU A 454 21.07 4.93 -8.45
N ASP A 455 21.65 4.17 -7.53
CA ASP A 455 21.69 4.56 -6.12
C ASP A 455 23.05 5.15 -5.73
N TYR A 456 23.05 5.98 -4.70
CA TYR A 456 24.24 6.50 -4.06
C TYR A 456 24.04 6.62 -2.55
N TRP A 457 25.14 6.57 -1.81
CA TRP A 457 25.12 6.66 -0.36
C TRP A 457 26.00 7.82 0.11
N PHE A 458 25.49 8.54 1.08
CA PHE A 458 26.26 9.58 1.76
C PHE A 458 26.13 9.43 3.27
N THR A 459 26.99 10.17 4.00
CA THR A 459 26.98 10.14 5.46
C THR A 459 26.50 11.50 5.98
N ALA A 460 25.43 11.50 6.74
CA ALA A 460 24.95 12.68 7.45
C ALA A 460 25.96 13.13 8.52
N LYS A 461 25.83 14.37 9.00
CA LYS A 461 26.78 14.97 9.96
C LYS A 461 26.93 14.18 11.26
N ASP A 462 25.90 13.44 11.66
CA ASP A 462 25.90 12.60 12.86
C ASP A 462 26.39 11.17 12.61
N GLY A 463 26.88 10.87 11.41
CA GLY A 463 27.40 9.56 11.03
C GLY A 463 26.37 8.62 10.40
N THR A 464 25.10 8.99 10.36
CA THR A 464 24.02 8.17 9.76
C THR A 464 24.25 8.01 8.26
N LYS A 465 24.12 6.78 7.76
CA LYS A 465 24.14 6.48 6.32
C LYS A 465 22.77 6.74 5.74
N VAL A 466 22.71 7.46 4.62
CA VAL A 466 21.49 7.85 3.93
C VAL A 466 21.65 7.50 2.46
N GLN A 467 20.60 6.93 1.86
CA GLN A 467 20.55 6.54 0.44
C GLN A 467 19.82 7.58 -0.39
N GLY A 468 20.36 7.84 -1.57
CA GLY A 468 19.71 8.59 -2.61
C GLY A 468 19.68 7.79 -3.91
N PHE A 469 18.79 8.21 -4.82
CA PHE A 469 18.63 7.63 -6.14
C PHE A 469 18.68 8.72 -7.21
N LEU A 470 19.11 8.30 -8.40
CA LEU A 470 19.21 9.18 -9.55
C LEU A 470 18.73 8.46 -10.82
N ILE A 471 17.93 9.17 -11.61
CA ILE A 471 17.52 8.73 -12.95
C ILE A 471 18.00 9.78 -13.95
N ARG A 472 18.71 9.33 -14.99
CA ARG A 472 19.16 10.18 -16.10
C ARG A 472 18.05 10.35 -17.11
N PRO A 473 18.04 11.45 -17.91
CA PRO A 473 17.08 11.56 -19.01
C PRO A 473 17.36 10.54 -20.11
N PRO A 474 16.35 10.13 -20.87
CA PRO A 474 16.53 9.35 -22.09
C PRO A 474 17.50 10.02 -23.06
N GLY A 475 18.32 9.23 -23.77
CA GLY A 475 19.35 9.75 -24.66
C GLY A 475 20.42 10.58 -23.96
N PHE A 476 20.76 10.26 -22.72
CA PHE A 476 21.73 10.97 -21.90
C PHE A 476 23.09 11.15 -22.59
N ASP A 477 23.63 12.37 -22.52
CA ASP A 477 24.94 12.76 -23.03
C ASP A 477 25.79 13.35 -21.88
N ALA A 478 26.83 12.66 -21.47
CA ALA A 478 27.69 13.05 -20.34
C ALA A 478 28.42 14.38 -20.56
N SER A 479 28.50 14.91 -21.78
CA SER A 479 29.10 16.20 -22.08
C SER A 479 28.19 17.39 -21.80
N LYS A 480 26.89 17.15 -21.57
CA LYS A 480 25.87 18.17 -21.31
C LYS A 480 25.61 18.35 -19.82
N LYS A 481 24.97 19.51 -19.53
CA LYS A 481 24.43 19.82 -18.20
C LYS A 481 22.90 19.74 -18.24
N TYR A 482 22.33 19.07 -17.25
CA TYR A 482 20.90 18.81 -17.14
C TYR A 482 20.28 19.50 -15.93
N PRO A 483 19.10 20.10 -16.06
CA PRO A 483 18.34 20.59 -14.92
C PRO A 483 17.85 19.43 -14.04
N VAL A 484 17.50 19.72 -12.80
CA VAL A 484 17.14 18.73 -11.79
C VAL A 484 15.67 18.89 -11.36
N LYS A 485 14.94 17.78 -11.33
CA LYS A 485 13.74 17.60 -10.52
C LYS A 485 14.12 16.82 -9.26
N PHE A 486 14.13 17.50 -8.14
CA PHE A 486 14.38 16.90 -6.83
C PHE A 486 13.04 16.48 -6.22
N LEU A 487 12.79 15.16 -6.17
CA LEU A 487 11.54 14.61 -5.68
C LEU A 487 11.64 14.25 -4.21
N ILE A 488 10.66 14.68 -3.42
CA ILE A 488 10.56 14.44 -1.97
C ILE A 488 9.33 13.57 -1.72
N HIS A 489 9.52 12.37 -1.14
CA HIS A 489 8.42 11.44 -0.89
C HIS A 489 7.52 11.87 0.28
N GLY A 490 6.31 11.35 0.28
CA GLY A 490 5.32 11.46 1.35
C GLY A 490 5.57 10.49 2.50
N GLY A 491 4.66 10.44 3.43
CA GLY A 491 4.73 9.64 4.64
C GLY A 491 4.68 10.56 5.87
N PRO A 492 5.76 10.80 6.63
CA PRO A 492 7.20 10.64 6.32
C PRO A 492 7.73 9.21 6.28
N GLN A 493 7.02 8.27 6.88
CA GLN A 493 7.37 6.86 6.89
C GLN A 493 6.92 6.17 5.59
N GLY A 494 7.69 6.39 4.56
CA GLY A 494 7.62 5.80 3.24
C GLY A 494 9.02 5.75 2.66
N ALA A 495 9.21 5.37 1.41
CA ALA A 495 10.50 5.41 0.76
C ALA A 495 10.37 5.55 -0.77
N TRP A 496 11.36 6.15 -1.41
CA TRP A 496 11.63 5.91 -2.81
C TRP A 496 12.28 4.55 -2.98
N GLY A 497 11.90 3.82 -3.99
CA GLY A 497 12.44 2.51 -4.31
C GLY A 497 12.34 2.18 -5.78
N ASP A 498 12.74 0.97 -6.15
CA ASP A 498 12.66 0.46 -7.51
C ASP A 498 11.25 -0.02 -7.84
N SER A 499 10.29 0.91 -7.78
CA SER A 499 8.88 0.66 -7.97
C SER A 499 8.25 1.56 -9.03
N TRP A 500 7.18 1.06 -9.68
CA TRP A 500 6.40 1.80 -10.66
C TRP A 500 5.30 2.60 -9.98
N SER A 501 5.18 3.86 -10.36
CA SER A 501 4.07 4.70 -9.92
C SER A 501 3.38 5.36 -11.11
N TYR A 502 2.05 5.37 -11.14
CA TYR A 502 1.26 6.14 -12.10
C TYR A 502 1.00 7.58 -11.65
N ARG A 503 1.26 7.88 -10.36
CA ARG A 503 1.04 9.22 -9.77
C ARG A 503 2.32 10.08 -9.76
N TRP A 504 3.42 9.53 -9.27
CA TRP A 504 4.73 10.18 -9.16
C TRP A 504 5.77 9.33 -9.89
N ASN A 505 5.61 9.24 -11.22
CA ASN A 505 6.49 8.40 -12.04
C ASN A 505 7.82 9.09 -12.29
N ALA A 506 8.89 8.55 -11.73
CA ALA A 506 10.22 9.13 -11.82
C ALA A 506 10.79 9.11 -13.26
N GLU A 507 10.48 8.07 -14.04
CA GLU A 507 10.85 7.96 -15.46
C GLU A 507 10.14 9.02 -16.31
N LEU A 508 8.85 9.29 -16.05
CA LEU A 508 8.12 10.32 -16.74
C LEU A 508 8.64 11.72 -16.39
N PHE A 509 9.09 11.93 -15.15
CA PHE A 509 9.73 13.19 -14.76
C PHE A 509 11.12 13.38 -15.42
N ALA A 510 11.84 12.30 -15.70
CA ALA A 510 13.11 12.35 -16.40
C ALA A 510 12.94 12.54 -17.92
N ALA A 511 11.81 12.10 -18.48
CA ALA A 511 11.58 11.94 -19.91
C ALA A 511 11.72 13.24 -20.72
N ASN A 512 11.48 14.41 -20.13
CA ASN A 512 11.61 15.71 -20.82
C ASN A 512 12.98 16.40 -20.60
N GLY A 513 14.03 15.62 -20.35
CA GLY A 513 15.40 16.10 -20.32
C GLY A 513 15.91 16.57 -18.96
N TYR A 514 15.35 16.04 -17.88
CA TYR A 514 15.78 16.30 -16.50
C TYR A 514 16.53 15.11 -15.89
N VAL A 515 17.47 15.39 -15.04
CA VAL A 515 17.94 14.43 -14.05
C VAL A 515 16.93 14.45 -12.91
N VAL A 516 16.43 13.28 -12.52
CA VAL A 516 15.60 13.11 -11.33
C VAL A 516 16.49 12.67 -10.18
N VAL A 517 16.42 13.37 -9.05
CA VAL A 517 17.13 13.03 -7.82
C VAL A 517 16.10 12.78 -6.73
N MET A 518 16.27 11.68 -6.00
CA MET A 518 15.41 11.25 -4.89
C MET A 518 16.31 10.88 -3.71
N VAL A 519 15.89 11.21 -2.49
CA VAL A 519 16.63 10.86 -1.26
C VAL A 519 15.65 10.25 -0.28
N ASN A 520 16.07 9.21 0.42
CA ASN A 520 15.33 8.60 1.55
C ASN A 520 15.88 9.17 2.87
N PRO A 521 15.33 10.29 3.38
CA PRO A 521 15.80 10.90 4.62
C PRO A 521 15.39 10.06 5.83
N ARG A 522 15.93 10.38 7.02
CA ARG A 522 15.42 9.81 8.29
C ARG A 522 13.92 9.96 8.40
N GLY A 523 13.25 8.88 8.79
CA GLY A 523 11.81 8.65 8.66
C GLY A 523 11.49 7.57 7.63
N SER A 524 12.33 7.40 6.59
CA SER A 524 12.06 6.44 5.53
C SER A 524 12.10 4.98 6.01
N THR A 525 11.24 4.14 5.40
CA THR A 525 11.20 2.69 5.63
C THR A 525 12.35 1.97 4.91
N GLY A 526 12.65 0.72 5.30
CA GLY A 526 13.68 -0.09 4.66
C GLY A 526 15.11 0.09 5.22
N TYR A 527 15.29 0.89 6.29
CA TYR A 527 16.59 1.18 6.91
C TYR A 527 16.65 0.84 8.40
N GLY A 528 15.68 0.07 8.89
CA GLY A 528 15.52 -0.28 10.29
C GLY A 528 14.68 0.72 11.09
N GLN A 529 14.14 0.26 12.24
CA GLN A 529 13.16 1.05 13.00
C GLN A 529 13.75 2.33 13.61
N ALA A 530 15.02 2.32 13.98
CA ALA A 530 15.68 3.52 14.49
C ALA A 530 15.78 4.64 13.44
N PHE A 531 15.90 4.27 12.17
CA PHE A 531 15.90 5.23 11.06
C PHE A 531 14.48 5.80 10.83
N VAL A 532 13.47 4.95 10.89
CA VAL A 532 12.05 5.35 10.83
C VAL A 532 11.71 6.31 11.97
N ASP A 533 12.07 5.96 13.20
CA ASP A 533 11.83 6.78 14.40
C ASP A 533 12.56 8.14 14.36
N GLY A 534 13.53 8.30 13.47
CA GLY A 534 14.39 9.49 13.36
C GLY A 534 13.66 10.78 13.00
N VAL A 535 12.43 10.71 12.48
CA VAL A 535 11.57 11.85 12.13
C VAL A 535 10.64 12.26 13.26
N ASN A 536 10.35 11.36 14.21
CA ASN A 536 9.35 11.59 15.26
C ASN A 536 9.69 12.80 16.12
N GLY A 537 8.85 13.84 16.05
CA GLY A 537 9.07 15.13 16.74
C GLY A 537 10.14 16.02 16.10
N ASP A 538 10.63 15.68 14.91
CA ASP A 538 11.73 16.38 14.22
C ASP A 538 11.47 16.59 12.71
N TRP A 539 10.24 16.89 12.34
CA TRP A 539 9.75 16.88 10.95
C TRP A 539 10.56 17.73 9.96
N GLY A 540 10.96 18.95 10.37
CA GLY A 540 11.76 19.86 9.54
C GLY A 540 13.25 19.90 9.90
N GLY A 541 13.72 19.01 10.80
CA GLY A 541 15.11 18.98 11.28
C GLY A 541 16.02 18.05 10.51
N LYS A 542 16.17 16.81 11.02
CA LYS A 542 17.06 15.81 10.39
C LYS A 542 16.63 15.46 8.97
N PRO A 543 15.34 15.23 8.64
CA PRO A 543 14.95 14.93 7.28
C PRO A 543 15.30 16.04 6.28
N PHE A 544 15.08 17.31 6.65
CA PHE A 544 15.49 18.45 5.81
C PHE A 544 17.01 18.45 5.57
N THR A 545 17.80 18.22 6.63
CA THR A 545 19.27 18.18 6.53
C THR A 545 19.73 17.03 5.64
N ASP A 546 19.12 15.85 5.76
CA ASP A 546 19.43 14.68 4.94
C ASP A 546 19.13 14.94 3.46
N LEU A 547 17.98 15.53 3.17
CA LEU A 547 17.55 15.89 1.81
C LEU A 547 18.54 16.89 1.16
N MET A 548 18.89 17.96 1.87
CA MET A 548 19.83 18.97 1.35
C MET A 548 21.23 18.39 1.16
N THR A 549 21.72 17.58 2.12
CA THR A 549 23.03 16.93 2.03
C THR A 549 23.09 15.91 0.90
N GLY A 550 21.99 15.16 0.68
CA GLY A 550 21.91 14.18 -0.41
C GLY A 550 21.92 14.83 -1.79
N LEU A 551 21.27 15.98 -1.94
CA LEU A 551 21.30 16.74 -3.18
C LEU A 551 22.70 17.37 -3.39
N ASP A 552 23.33 17.92 -2.33
CA ASP A 552 24.72 18.42 -2.38
C ASP A 552 25.70 17.32 -2.81
N TYR A 553 25.51 16.09 -2.29
CA TYR A 553 26.33 14.95 -2.68
C TYR A 553 26.16 14.63 -4.18
N ALA A 554 24.91 14.60 -4.68
CA ALA A 554 24.66 14.34 -6.09
C ALA A 554 25.29 15.41 -7.00
N GLU A 555 25.18 16.70 -6.66
CA GLU A 555 25.83 17.80 -7.40
C GLU A 555 27.36 17.69 -7.47
N GLN A 556 27.96 17.23 -6.38
CA GLN A 556 29.43 17.09 -6.30
C GLN A 556 29.96 15.89 -7.09
N HIS A 557 29.19 14.80 -7.16
CA HIS A 557 29.62 13.54 -7.76
C HIS A 557 29.20 13.37 -9.21
N TYR A 558 28.08 13.99 -9.60
CA TYR A 558 27.55 13.90 -10.96
C TYR A 558 27.75 15.22 -11.72
N SER A 559 28.90 15.32 -12.41
CA SER A 559 29.31 16.54 -13.11
C SER A 559 28.31 17.05 -14.16
N PHE A 560 27.37 16.23 -14.61
CA PHE A 560 26.33 16.59 -15.57
C PHE A 560 25.13 17.32 -14.94
N ILE A 561 25.03 17.40 -13.62
CA ILE A 561 23.98 18.18 -12.92
C ILE A 561 24.23 19.68 -13.12
N ASP A 562 23.18 20.41 -13.44
CA ASP A 562 23.14 21.87 -13.49
C ASP A 562 22.49 22.42 -12.22
N LYS A 563 23.30 22.65 -11.20
CA LYS A 563 22.86 23.15 -9.89
C LYS A 563 22.16 24.51 -9.90
N ASP A 564 22.32 25.25 -11.00
CA ASP A 564 21.62 26.53 -11.18
C ASP A 564 20.21 26.37 -11.76
N ARG A 565 19.76 25.15 -12.02
CA ARG A 565 18.45 24.83 -12.61
C ARG A 565 17.80 23.65 -11.88
N GLU A 566 17.51 23.82 -10.59
CA GLU A 566 16.89 22.81 -9.75
C GLU A 566 15.53 23.26 -9.26
N CYS A 567 14.55 22.35 -9.26
CA CYS A 567 13.25 22.53 -8.63
C CYS A 567 12.99 21.39 -7.63
N ALA A 568 12.38 21.72 -6.47
CA ALA A 568 11.93 20.73 -5.50
C ALA A 568 10.44 20.46 -5.65
N LEU A 569 10.07 19.18 -5.67
CA LEU A 569 8.69 18.72 -5.87
C LEU A 569 8.35 17.68 -4.80
N GLY A 570 7.19 17.79 -4.16
CA GLY A 570 6.76 16.79 -3.19
C GLY A 570 5.26 16.83 -2.94
N ALA A 571 4.75 15.70 -2.44
CA ALA A 571 3.35 15.55 -2.06
C ALA A 571 3.21 15.04 -0.61
N SER A 572 2.10 15.37 0.05
CA SER A 572 1.83 14.94 1.42
C SER A 572 2.92 15.45 2.38
N TYR A 573 3.60 14.58 3.13
CA TYR A 573 4.80 14.99 3.86
C TYR A 573 5.85 15.64 2.93
N GLY A 574 6.01 15.14 1.70
CA GLY A 574 6.87 15.77 0.70
C GLY A 574 6.41 17.17 0.31
N GLY A 575 5.10 17.42 0.28
CA GLY A 575 4.51 18.75 0.09
C GLY A 575 4.75 19.66 1.30
N TYR A 576 4.62 19.12 2.52
CA TYR A 576 5.05 19.80 3.75
C TYR A 576 6.52 20.19 3.68
N MET A 577 7.39 19.25 3.31
CA MET A 577 8.82 19.50 3.20
C MET A 577 9.15 20.51 2.09
N ALA A 578 8.40 20.52 0.98
CA ALA A 578 8.49 21.56 -0.04
C ALA A 578 8.13 22.95 0.52
N ASN A 579 7.09 23.03 1.38
CA ASN A 579 6.73 24.25 2.10
C ASN A 579 7.80 24.65 3.12
N TRP A 580 8.41 23.68 3.79
CA TRP A 580 9.50 23.91 4.73
C TRP A 580 10.74 24.46 4.02
N VAL A 581 11.14 23.84 2.93
CA VAL A 581 12.24 24.27 2.05
C VAL A 581 12.03 25.71 1.59
N LEU A 582 10.82 26.10 1.22
CA LEU A 582 10.47 27.46 0.77
C LEU A 582 10.86 28.55 1.80
N GLY A 583 10.79 28.23 3.10
CA GLY A 583 11.13 29.16 4.19
C GLY A 583 12.60 29.08 4.68
N HIS A 584 13.35 28.04 4.29
CA HIS A 584 14.64 27.73 4.89
C HIS A 584 15.82 27.73 3.91
N THR A 585 15.56 27.79 2.59
CA THR A 585 16.62 27.92 1.57
C THR A 585 16.09 28.64 0.32
N ASN A 586 16.99 29.30 -0.41
CA ASN A 586 16.68 29.92 -1.71
C ASN A 586 17.41 29.20 -2.86
N ARG A 587 17.79 27.94 -2.67
CA ARG A 587 18.55 27.14 -3.64
C ARG A 587 17.77 26.89 -4.91
N PHE A 588 16.47 26.57 -4.79
CA PHE A 588 15.63 26.12 -5.88
C PHE A 588 15.07 27.27 -6.74
N LYS A 589 14.97 27.05 -8.04
CA LYS A 589 14.34 27.98 -9.00
C LYS A 589 12.82 27.94 -8.92
N CYS A 590 12.26 26.80 -8.58
CA CYS A 590 10.84 26.66 -8.32
C CYS A 590 10.55 25.53 -7.32
N ILE A 591 9.34 25.58 -6.79
CA ILE A 591 8.79 24.57 -5.88
C ILE A 591 7.43 24.10 -6.42
N VAL A 592 7.15 22.82 -6.26
CA VAL A 592 5.83 22.22 -6.41
C VAL A 592 5.44 21.60 -5.07
N SER A 593 4.44 22.19 -4.43
CA SER A 593 3.82 21.66 -3.20
C SER A 593 2.47 21.07 -3.55
N HIS A 594 2.34 19.76 -3.41
CA HIS A 594 1.07 19.06 -3.62
C HIS A 594 0.57 18.57 -2.27
N ASP A 595 -0.68 18.93 -1.90
CA ASP A 595 -1.37 18.56 -0.66
C ASP A 595 -0.47 18.58 0.60
N GLY A 596 0.38 19.60 0.70
CA GLY A 596 1.35 19.75 1.78
C GLY A 596 0.79 20.54 2.98
N MET A 597 1.05 20.07 4.19
CA MET A 597 0.77 20.82 5.42
C MET A 597 1.50 22.17 5.40
N PHE A 598 0.80 23.25 5.77
CA PHE A 598 1.34 24.59 5.89
C PHE A 598 1.35 25.10 7.32
N ASN A 599 0.31 24.74 8.09
CA ASN A 599 0.15 25.11 9.51
C ASN A 599 -0.28 23.88 10.30
N ALA A 600 0.60 23.35 11.15
CA ALA A 600 0.34 22.10 11.88
C ALA A 600 -0.80 22.21 12.90
N GLU A 601 -1.11 23.40 13.44
CA GLU A 601 -2.26 23.57 14.34
C GLU A 601 -3.59 23.45 13.58
N SER A 602 -3.71 24.05 12.39
CA SER A 602 -4.92 23.90 11.56
C SER A 602 -5.03 22.50 10.95
N ALA A 603 -3.91 21.93 10.49
CA ALA A 603 -3.87 20.58 9.96
C ALA A 603 -4.32 19.54 10.99
N PHE A 604 -3.89 19.65 12.25
CA PHE A 604 -4.38 18.79 13.34
C PHE A 604 -5.90 18.86 13.49
N GLY A 605 -6.48 20.06 13.46
CA GLY A 605 -7.93 20.25 13.64
C GLY A 605 -8.77 19.87 12.43
N SER A 606 -8.15 19.51 11.30
CA SER A 606 -8.83 19.21 10.04
C SER A 606 -8.43 17.90 9.38
N THR A 607 -7.48 17.16 9.94
CA THR A 607 -7.15 15.80 9.47
C THR A 607 -8.21 14.77 9.90
N GLU A 608 -8.24 13.66 9.21
CA GLU A 608 -9.05 12.50 9.60
C GLU A 608 -8.25 11.44 10.40
N GLU A 609 -6.91 11.60 10.52
CA GLU A 609 -6.03 10.64 11.21
C GLU A 609 -5.35 11.26 12.44
N ASP A 610 -6.10 11.43 13.53
CA ASP A 610 -5.61 12.10 14.72
C ASP A 610 -4.49 11.34 15.44
N TRP A 611 -4.52 9.98 15.47
CA TRP A 611 -3.48 9.13 16.08
C TRP A 611 -2.09 9.48 15.55
N PHE A 612 -1.96 9.73 14.24
CA PHE A 612 -0.71 10.04 13.57
C PHE A 612 -0.10 11.34 14.12
N ASN A 613 -0.86 12.42 14.10
CA ASN A 613 -0.40 13.73 14.58
C ASN A 613 -0.11 13.72 16.09
N ILE A 614 -0.93 13.03 16.90
CA ILE A 614 -0.70 12.88 18.34
C ILE A 614 0.66 12.23 18.60
N TRP A 615 1.01 11.20 17.84
CA TRP A 615 2.31 10.53 17.96
C TRP A 615 3.45 11.42 17.47
N GLU A 616 3.34 11.96 16.28
CA GLU A 616 4.40 12.73 15.62
C GLU A 616 4.75 14.01 16.35
N PHE A 617 3.75 14.74 16.85
CA PHE A 617 3.94 15.99 17.57
C PHE A 617 3.94 15.83 19.10
N LYS A 618 3.89 14.58 19.61
CA LYS A 618 4.00 14.22 21.04
C LYS A 618 2.90 14.80 21.92
N GLY A 619 1.68 14.81 21.43
CA GLY A 619 0.49 15.28 22.15
C GLY A 619 -0.43 16.13 21.28
N ASN A 620 -1.32 16.85 21.91
CA ASN A 620 -2.31 17.71 21.26
C ASN A 620 -1.83 19.18 21.23
N PRO A 621 -2.30 20.02 20.29
CA PRO A 621 -1.92 21.44 20.25
C PRO A 621 -2.14 22.20 21.57
N TRP A 622 -3.26 21.94 22.25
CA TRP A 622 -3.62 22.60 23.51
C TRP A 622 -2.71 22.24 24.69
N ASP A 623 -1.95 21.14 24.64
CA ASP A 623 -0.94 20.76 25.63
C ASP A 623 0.27 21.71 25.62
N TYR A 624 0.41 22.48 24.55
CA TYR A 624 1.53 23.38 24.29
C TYR A 624 1.15 24.87 24.27
N TYR A 625 -0.14 25.22 24.41
CA TYR A 625 -0.54 26.63 24.44
C TYR A 625 0.12 27.39 25.60
N GLY A 626 0.63 28.57 25.30
CA GLY A 626 1.39 29.38 26.25
C GLY A 626 2.87 29.08 26.35
N LYS A 627 3.37 28.00 25.68
CA LYS A 627 4.80 27.75 25.57
C LYS A 627 5.41 28.58 24.42
N PRO A 628 6.74 28.85 24.48
CA PRO A 628 7.46 29.44 23.33
C PRO A 628 7.29 28.61 22.07
N ASP A 629 7.32 29.23 20.90
CA ASP A 629 7.18 28.53 19.62
C ASP A 629 8.22 27.41 19.42
N SER A 630 9.43 27.57 19.95
CA SER A 630 10.49 26.55 19.90
C SER A 630 10.20 25.30 20.74
N GLU A 631 9.31 25.40 21.72
CA GLU A 631 8.90 24.30 22.61
C GLU A 631 7.52 23.74 22.25
N ASN A 632 6.79 24.40 21.35
CA ASN A 632 5.52 23.94 20.81
C ASN A 632 5.79 23.24 19.45
N PRO A 633 5.73 21.91 19.35
CA PRO A 633 6.07 21.20 18.13
C PRO A 633 5.16 21.56 16.94
N PHE A 634 3.89 21.88 17.19
CA PHE A 634 2.96 22.32 16.15
C PHE A 634 3.35 23.66 15.54
N ARG A 635 3.92 24.57 16.33
CA ARG A 635 4.42 25.85 15.85
C ARG A 635 5.84 25.73 15.30
N LYS A 636 6.72 25.04 16.01
CA LYS A 636 8.12 24.84 15.61
C LYS A 636 8.23 24.29 14.20
N TRP A 637 7.37 23.34 13.84
CA TRP A 637 7.40 22.65 12.55
C TRP A 637 6.37 23.15 11.53
N SER A 638 5.69 24.29 11.79
CA SER A 638 4.78 24.93 10.83
C SER A 638 5.54 25.78 9.82
N PRO A 639 5.51 25.46 8.51
CA PRO A 639 6.09 26.29 7.46
C PRO A 639 5.58 27.74 7.47
N SER A 640 4.33 27.96 7.88
CA SER A 640 3.68 29.30 7.97
C SER A 640 4.47 30.28 8.83
N LEU A 641 5.16 29.84 9.86
CA LEU A 641 5.95 30.73 10.73
C LEU A 641 7.23 31.27 10.07
N SER A 642 7.64 30.67 8.97
CA SER A 642 8.78 31.14 8.16
C SER A 642 8.36 31.91 6.91
N ALA A 643 7.07 32.21 6.72
CA ALA A 643 6.49 32.78 5.50
C ALA A 643 7.18 34.09 5.05
N LYS A 644 7.65 34.93 5.95
CA LYS A 644 8.41 36.15 5.62
C LYS A 644 9.68 35.91 4.79
N ASN A 645 10.17 34.67 4.76
CA ASN A 645 11.34 34.28 4.00
C ASN A 645 11.01 33.77 2.59
N PHE A 646 9.75 33.58 2.26
CA PHE A 646 9.31 33.01 0.99
C PHE A 646 9.66 33.90 -0.18
N LYS A 647 10.38 33.36 -1.17
CA LYS A 647 10.80 34.05 -2.38
C LYS A 647 10.73 33.20 -3.63
N THR A 648 10.84 31.90 -3.47
CA THR A 648 10.92 30.94 -4.59
C THR A 648 9.54 30.77 -5.25
N PRO A 649 9.45 30.89 -6.58
CA PRO A 649 8.21 30.65 -7.32
C PRO A 649 7.60 29.29 -6.99
N THR A 650 6.32 29.24 -6.65
CA THR A 650 5.68 28.03 -6.12
C THR A 650 4.37 27.68 -6.84
N LEU A 651 4.27 26.42 -7.30
CA LEU A 651 3.02 25.82 -7.73
C LEU A 651 2.41 25.08 -6.52
N VAL A 652 1.19 25.46 -6.16
CA VAL A 652 0.39 24.78 -5.13
C VAL A 652 -0.61 23.90 -5.84
N VAL A 653 -0.65 22.63 -5.49
CA VAL A 653 -1.67 21.67 -5.96
C VAL A 653 -2.43 21.14 -4.77
N HIS A 654 -3.78 21.17 -4.82
CA HIS A 654 -4.61 20.64 -3.75
C HIS A 654 -5.99 20.24 -4.26
N SER A 655 -6.60 19.26 -3.61
CA SER A 655 -7.91 18.72 -3.98
C SER A 655 -8.95 18.99 -2.89
N GLN A 656 -10.23 19.20 -3.31
CA GLN A 656 -11.34 19.55 -2.39
C GLN A 656 -11.69 18.41 -1.42
N LEU A 657 -11.56 17.16 -1.87
CA LEU A 657 -11.95 15.98 -1.10
C LEU A 657 -10.75 15.37 -0.35
N ASP A 658 -9.71 16.15 -0.12
CA ASP A 658 -8.58 15.72 0.69
C ASP A 658 -8.91 15.94 2.18
N TYR A 659 -9.17 14.83 2.89
CA TYR A 659 -9.43 14.84 4.34
C TYR A 659 -8.24 14.37 5.15
N ARG A 660 -7.17 13.90 4.49
CA ARG A 660 -5.88 13.56 5.09
C ARG A 660 -5.08 14.83 5.44
N LEU A 661 -4.89 15.70 4.45
CA LEU A 661 -4.36 17.05 4.60
C LEU A 661 -5.35 18.03 3.94
N ASP A 662 -6.22 18.62 4.74
CA ASP A 662 -7.36 19.39 4.28
C ASP A 662 -6.97 20.50 3.31
N VAL A 663 -7.81 20.75 2.31
CA VAL A 663 -7.60 21.74 1.25
C VAL A 663 -7.32 23.16 1.76
N SER A 664 -7.72 23.45 3.00
CA SER A 664 -7.44 24.73 3.65
C SER A 664 -5.94 25.01 3.83
N GLU A 665 -5.10 23.96 3.93
CA GLU A 665 -3.65 24.10 3.97
C GLU A 665 -3.11 24.69 2.65
N GLY A 666 -3.65 24.23 1.52
CA GLY A 666 -3.35 24.80 0.20
C GLY A 666 -3.84 26.23 0.04
N TYR A 667 -5.03 26.57 0.54
CA TYR A 667 -5.53 27.96 0.51
C TYR A 667 -4.64 28.89 1.31
N GLN A 668 -4.30 28.52 2.55
CA GLN A 668 -3.43 29.31 3.42
C GLN A 668 -2.07 29.57 2.73
N LEU A 669 -1.45 28.55 2.14
CA LEU A 669 -0.19 28.68 1.44
C LEU A 669 -0.32 29.62 0.23
N PHE A 670 -1.32 29.39 -0.63
CA PHE A 670 -1.50 30.17 -1.86
C PHE A 670 -1.77 31.64 -1.57
N ASP A 671 -2.68 31.96 -0.64
CA ASP A 671 -2.99 33.31 -0.24
C ASP A 671 -1.76 34.03 0.35
N THR A 672 -0.99 33.32 1.18
CA THR A 672 0.27 33.84 1.74
C THR A 672 1.26 34.21 0.63
N LEU A 673 1.46 33.33 -0.35
CA LEU A 673 2.36 33.58 -1.50
C LEU A 673 1.90 34.79 -2.32
N GLN A 674 0.60 34.91 -2.59
CA GLN A 674 0.02 36.03 -3.34
C GLN A 674 0.18 37.37 -2.57
N LEU A 675 -0.08 37.39 -1.27
CA LEU A 675 0.08 38.58 -0.43
C LEU A 675 1.55 39.03 -0.35
N LEU A 676 2.48 38.08 -0.32
CA LEU A 676 3.92 38.32 -0.36
C LEU A 676 4.43 38.69 -1.76
N LYS A 677 3.58 38.64 -2.78
CA LYS A 677 3.94 38.86 -4.20
C LYS A 677 4.99 37.85 -4.73
N VAL A 678 5.01 36.67 -4.16
CA VAL A 678 5.81 35.57 -4.66
C VAL A 678 5.10 34.98 -5.88
N PRO A 679 5.78 34.81 -7.01
CA PRO A 679 5.16 34.21 -8.20
C PRO A 679 4.57 32.84 -7.85
N SER A 680 3.26 32.69 -7.98
CA SER A 680 2.59 31.45 -7.61
C SER A 680 1.39 31.16 -8.52
N LYS A 681 1.04 29.86 -8.61
CA LYS A 681 -0.14 29.34 -9.28
C LYS A 681 -0.76 28.29 -8.36
N MET A 682 -2.09 28.20 -8.33
CA MET A 682 -2.81 27.11 -7.69
C MET A 682 -3.47 26.24 -8.76
N LEU A 683 -3.26 24.93 -8.69
CA LEU A 683 -4.00 23.90 -9.42
C LEU A 683 -4.93 23.22 -8.43
N TYR A 684 -6.22 23.44 -8.57
CA TYR A 684 -7.26 22.97 -7.67
C TYR A 684 -8.16 21.95 -8.36
N PHE A 685 -8.36 20.79 -7.70
CA PHE A 685 -9.25 19.74 -8.17
C PHE A 685 -10.49 19.62 -7.26
N PRO A 686 -11.70 19.95 -7.77
CA PRO A 686 -12.92 19.90 -6.96
C PRO A 686 -13.44 18.49 -6.69
N ASP A 687 -12.95 17.49 -7.42
CA ASP A 687 -13.47 16.14 -7.49
C ASP A 687 -12.42 15.03 -7.27
N GLU A 688 -11.26 15.39 -6.71
CA GLU A 688 -10.19 14.48 -6.28
C GLU A 688 -10.00 14.56 -4.76
N GLY A 689 -9.41 13.50 -4.20
CA GLY A 689 -8.95 13.43 -2.81
C GLY A 689 -7.46 13.75 -2.68
N HIS A 690 -6.82 13.14 -1.67
CA HIS A 690 -5.37 13.26 -1.44
C HIS A 690 -4.55 12.79 -2.66
N TRP A 691 -5.12 11.95 -3.50
CA TRP A 691 -4.50 11.45 -4.71
C TRP A 691 -5.28 11.86 -5.96
N VAL A 692 -4.61 12.47 -6.93
CA VAL A 692 -5.17 12.76 -8.25
C VAL A 692 -5.15 11.47 -9.08
N GLN A 693 -6.32 10.88 -9.32
CA GLN A 693 -6.44 9.53 -9.91
C GLN A 693 -7.25 9.45 -11.19
N LYS A 694 -8.12 10.41 -11.45
CA LYS A 694 -8.89 10.41 -12.72
C LYS A 694 -7.94 10.67 -13.89
N PRO A 695 -8.06 9.95 -15.01
CA PRO A 695 -7.07 10.01 -16.09
C PRO A 695 -6.81 11.41 -16.65
N GLN A 696 -7.86 12.19 -16.93
CA GLN A 696 -7.70 13.56 -17.47
C GLN A 696 -7.20 14.53 -16.40
N ASN A 697 -7.57 14.35 -15.12
CA ASN A 697 -7.03 15.14 -14.02
C ASN A 697 -5.53 14.88 -13.86
N SER A 698 -5.11 13.61 -13.92
CA SER A 698 -3.69 13.23 -13.91
C SER A 698 -2.93 13.84 -15.09
N GLN A 699 -3.52 13.87 -16.30
CA GLN A 699 -2.92 14.51 -17.48
C GLN A 699 -2.70 16.01 -17.24
N LEU A 700 -3.71 16.70 -16.73
CA LEU A 700 -3.63 18.13 -16.41
C LEU A 700 -2.58 18.38 -15.32
N TRP A 701 -2.51 17.49 -14.32
CA TRP A 701 -1.53 17.56 -13.23
C TRP A 701 -0.10 17.48 -13.78
N TYR A 702 0.25 16.43 -14.52
CA TYR A 702 1.59 16.26 -15.10
C TYR A 702 1.96 17.39 -16.03
N LYS A 703 1.03 17.80 -16.89
CA LYS A 703 1.26 18.94 -17.79
C LYS A 703 1.55 20.22 -17.01
N THR A 704 0.74 20.54 -16.00
CA THR A 704 0.89 21.78 -15.22
C THR A 704 2.18 21.80 -14.42
N VAL A 705 2.56 20.65 -13.82
CA VAL A 705 3.81 20.50 -13.06
C VAL A 705 5.02 20.66 -13.98
N ASN A 706 5.03 19.96 -15.12
CA ASN A 706 6.14 20.06 -16.07
C ASN A 706 6.25 21.47 -16.67
N ASP A 707 5.15 22.09 -17.12
CA ASP A 707 5.13 23.47 -17.63
C ASP A 707 5.68 24.47 -16.59
N TRP A 708 5.36 24.25 -15.29
CA TRP A 708 5.85 25.10 -14.21
C TRP A 708 7.36 24.96 -14.04
N VAL A 709 7.85 23.74 -13.97
CA VAL A 709 9.28 23.45 -13.82
C VAL A 709 10.06 23.96 -15.03
N ASP A 710 9.59 23.69 -16.26
CA ASP A 710 10.23 24.14 -17.48
C ASP A 710 10.35 25.67 -17.56
N LYS A 711 9.29 26.39 -17.15
CA LYS A 711 9.27 27.85 -17.10
C LYS A 711 10.40 28.43 -16.24
N TRP A 712 10.66 27.83 -15.08
CA TRP A 712 11.60 28.39 -14.11
C TRP A 712 13.04 27.84 -14.23
N THR A 713 13.23 26.76 -14.98
CA THR A 713 14.52 26.18 -15.29
C THR A 713 15.00 26.49 -16.73
N ALA A 714 14.21 27.23 -17.50
CA ALA A 714 14.63 27.71 -18.81
C ALA A 714 15.95 28.51 -18.71
N LYS A 715 16.83 28.37 -19.75
CA LYS A 715 18.10 29.12 -19.85
C LYS A 715 17.85 30.56 -20.19
#